data_cd17ce32be295db3ff1ec7ecf309e767
#
_entry.id   cd17ce32be295db3ff1ec7ecf309e767
#
_cell.length_a   1.000
_cell.length_b   1.000
_cell.length_c   1.000
_cell.angle_alpha   90.00
_cell.angle_beta   90.00
_cell.angle_gamma   90.00
#
_symmetry.space_group_name_H-M   'P 1'
#
loop_
_entity.id
_entity.type
_entity.pdbx_description
1 polymer ?
#
loop_
_entity_poly.entity_id
_entity_poly.type
_entity_poly.pdbx_seq_one_letter_code
_entity_poly.pdbx_strand_id
1 'polypeptide(L)'
;MLNKIIHFSLQNRLLVLVASILLLIGGTYTAFHTEVDVFPDLNAPTVVVMTEAGGMAAEEVEQLVTFPIETAVNGATGVRRVRSSSTTGFSVVWVEFYWDTDIYLARQIVSEKLATVGEDLPDNVGNPTLGPQSSILGELLIVGLTADSTSMLDLRTLADWTIRPRLLSTGGVAQVAVLGGDIKEYQILLHPERMKHYGVTLGEVMAVTRGMNQNTNGGVIYEYGNEYIVRGVVSTDNVRQMARSVVKTVDGAPVTLEDIADVQVGAQQPKLGLASEKGKPAVLITVTKQPNTGTIELTEKLEAALKDLQKNLPADVKVSTDIFRQSRFIESSIGNVQESLYEGAIFVVIVLFLFLANTRTTIISLVTLPLSLVVAILVLHYMGLSINTMSLGGMAIAIGSLVDDAIVDVENVWKHLRENRMLPAGERKPVLDVVFHASREVRMPILNSTLIIVVSFIPLFFLSGMEGRMLVPLGIAFIVSLFASTVVALTLTPVLCSYLLGGDFKKNGLPKEAFVAVWMKKHYERGLLWALEHKRTVLGGTIALFIVALGAFFTLGHSFLPPFNEGSFTINVSSLPGISLEESDKIGRQAEELLLAIPEIKTVARKTGRAELDEHALGVNVSEIEAPFELDGRSHQEVLEEVRHKLSVLTGANIEIGQPISHRIDAMLSGTQANIAIKLFGDDLNKMFSLGNQIKEAVSDVEGIADLNVEQQIERPELKIIPRREMLAKYGISLAQFNEFVTVNMAGEVVSQVYEKGKSFNLVVRAAEDNRGSMERIKDLMIDDAQGRKIPLSYVARVESSMGPNTINRENVKRKIVISANTSGRDLRSVVNDIQTRVNEKIQLPEGYHIEYGGQFESEQAASRTLLLTSLMSIVVIFLLLYMQFRNASQSGVILLNLPLALIGGVFALLCTTGEVSIPAIIGFISLFGIATRNGTLLISHYNTLRDEQGMGLRESILRGSLDRLNPILMTALSSALALIPLALRGGLPGNEIQSPMAKVILGGLLT
;
A
#
# COMPACT_ATOMS: atom_id res chain seq x y z
N MET A 1 -6.90 -42.46 -16.47
CA MET A 1 -6.88 -41.16 -17.17
C MET A 1 -5.42 -40.74 -17.50
N LEU A 2 -4.51 -40.69 -16.56
CA LEU A 2 -3.11 -40.28 -16.78
C LEU A 2 -2.36 -41.12 -17.82
N ASN A 3 -2.52 -42.42 -17.81
CA ASN A 3 -1.93 -43.30 -18.86
C ASN A 3 -2.37 -42.92 -20.25
N LYS A 4 -3.64 -42.54 -20.40
CA LYS A 4 -4.18 -42.09 -21.70
C LYS A 4 -3.53 -40.79 -22.16
N ILE A 5 -3.20 -39.87 -21.21
CA ILE A 5 -2.52 -38.60 -21.51
C ILE A 5 -1.11 -38.89 -22.02
N ILE A 6 -0.34 -39.72 -21.32
CA ILE A 6 1.01 -40.08 -21.73
C ILE A 6 1.00 -40.79 -23.09
N HIS A 7 0.09 -41.72 -23.27
CA HIS A 7 -0.06 -42.45 -24.54
C HIS A 7 -0.44 -41.53 -25.70
N PHE A 8 -1.43 -40.67 -25.50
CA PHE A 8 -1.82 -39.65 -26.47
C PHE A 8 -0.67 -38.73 -26.85
N SER A 9 0.10 -38.29 -25.88
CA SER A 9 1.25 -37.39 -26.12
C SER A 9 2.32 -38.08 -26.95
N LEU A 10 2.61 -39.34 -26.67
CA LEU A 10 3.59 -40.12 -27.43
C LEU A 10 3.12 -40.49 -28.83
N GLN A 11 1.81 -40.67 -29.04
CA GLN A 11 1.24 -40.88 -30.36
C GLN A 11 1.18 -39.63 -31.24
N ASN A 12 0.96 -38.46 -30.60
CA ASN A 12 0.82 -37.18 -31.27
C ASN A 12 1.99 -36.22 -30.92
N ARG A 13 3.21 -36.70 -31.07
CA ARG A 13 4.42 -35.95 -30.69
C ARG A 13 4.54 -34.58 -31.32
N LEU A 14 4.24 -34.48 -32.61
CA LEU A 14 4.29 -33.18 -33.31
C LEU A 14 3.28 -32.18 -32.77
N LEU A 15 2.07 -32.63 -32.42
CA LEU A 15 1.04 -31.80 -31.85
C LEU A 15 1.46 -31.22 -30.51
N VAL A 16 2.06 -32.05 -29.66
CA VAL A 16 2.57 -31.62 -28.35
C VAL A 16 3.70 -30.57 -28.47
N LEU A 17 4.62 -30.80 -29.41
CA LEU A 17 5.70 -29.85 -29.68
C LEU A 17 5.16 -28.50 -30.17
N VAL A 18 4.25 -28.51 -31.13
CA VAL A 18 3.64 -27.30 -31.70
C VAL A 18 2.84 -26.57 -30.63
N ALA A 19 2.04 -27.28 -29.84
CA ALA A 19 1.27 -26.69 -28.75
C ALA A 19 2.19 -26.05 -27.70
N SER A 20 3.30 -26.67 -27.34
CA SER A 20 4.28 -26.13 -26.42
C SER A 20 4.95 -24.86 -26.94
N ILE A 21 5.32 -24.83 -28.21
CA ILE A 21 5.90 -23.63 -28.86
C ILE A 21 4.86 -22.50 -28.92
N LEU A 22 3.62 -22.78 -29.26
CA LEU A 22 2.54 -21.78 -29.27
C LEU A 22 2.25 -21.21 -27.89
N LEU A 23 2.24 -22.06 -26.86
CA LEU A 23 2.10 -21.60 -25.46
C LEU A 23 3.28 -20.70 -25.06
N LEU A 24 4.50 -21.06 -25.42
CA LEU A 24 5.68 -20.26 -25.13
C LEU A 24 5.61 -18.89 -25.82
N ILE A 25 5.25 -18.83 -27.09
CA ILE A 25 5.11 -17.58 -27.83
C ILE A 25 3.97 -16.74 -27.28
N GLY A 26 2.78 -17.32 -27.11
CA GLY A 26 1.61 -16.63 -26.60
C GLY A 26 1.79 -16.13 -25.18
N GLY A 27 2.42 -16.91 -24.31
CA GLY A 27 2.71 -16.52 -22.95
C GLY A 27 3.78 -15.43 -22.84
N THR A 28 4.79 -15.48 -23.68
CA THR A 28 5.81 -14.41 -23.76
C THR A 28 5.18 -13.11 -24.24
N TYR A 29 4.35 -13.16 -25.25
CA TYR A 29 3.59 -11.99 -25.71
C TYR A 29 2.70 -11.43 -24.60
N THR A 30 1.97 -12.28 -23.88
CA THR A 30 1.14 -11.86 -22.76
C THR A 30 1.96 -11.25 -21.64
N ALA A 31 3.13 -11.80 -21.33
CA ALA A 31 4.01 -11.27 -20.28
C ALA A 31 4.44 -9.82 -20.55
N PHE A 32 4.71 -9.48 -21.83
CA PHE A 32 5.07 -8.11 -22.21
C PHE A 32 3.89 -7.12 -22.23
N HIS A 33 2.65 -7.62 -22.27
CA HIS A 33 1.44 -6.80 -22.35
C HIS A 33 0.61 -6.83 -21.06
N THR A 34 1.00 -7.59 -20.06
CA THR A 34 0.34 -7.62 -18.76
C THR A 34 0.81 -6.45 -17.91
N GLU A 35 -0.11 -5.85 -17.16
CA GLU A 35 0.19 -4.79 -16.22
C GLU A 35 1.18 -5.26 -15.16
N VAL A 36 2.12 -4.39 -14.84
CA VAL A 36 3.17 -4.62 -13.85
C VAL A 36 3.01 -3.64 -12.71
N ASP A 37 3.03 -4.16 -11.49
CA ASP A 37 2.95 -3.35 -10.27
C ASP A 37 3.89 -3.90 -9.20
N VAL A 38 4.11 -3.17 -8.11
CA VAL A 38 4.91 -3.69 -6.98
C VAL A 38 4.10 -4.69 -6.18
N PHE A 39 2.88 -4.30 -5.83
CA PHE A 39 1.98 -5.11 -5.01
C PHE A 39 0.74 -5.52 -5.80
N PRO A 40 0.07 -6.60 -5.38
CA PRO A 40 -1.29 -6.88 -5.80
C PRO A 40 -2.22 -5.73 -5.46
N ASP A 41 -3.44 -5.77 -5.99
CA ASP A 41 -4.47 -4.82 -5.63
C ASP A 41 -4.81 -4.91 -4.13
N LEU A 42 -4.36 -3.91 -3.37
CA LEU A 42 -4.60 -3.78 -1.93
C LEU A 42 -5.78 -2.84 -1.63
N ASN A 43 -6.69 -2.63 -2.57
CA ASN A 43 -7.84 -1.77 -2.37
C ASN A 43 -8.68 -2.24 -1.18
N ALA A 44 -8.58 -1.51 -0.07
CA ALA A 44 -9.53 -1.66 1.01
C ALA A 44 -10.89 -1.11 0.55
N PRO A 45 -11.99 -1.80 0.82
CA PRO A 45 -13.31 -1.28 0.52
C PRO A 45 -13.68 -0.18 1.53
N THR A 46 -13.02 0.97 1.40
CA THR A 46 -13.22 2.15 2.24
C THR A 46 -13.83 3.27 1.41
N VAL A 47 -14.92 3.82 1.89
CA VAL A 47 -15.56 4.99 1.29
C VAL A 47 -15.28 6.19 2.17
N VAL A 48 -14.74 7.24 1.59
CA VAL A 48 -14.42 8.47 2.31
C VAL A 48 -15.51 9.51 2.03
N VAL A 49 -16.07 10.08 3.08
CA VAL A 49 -17.05 11.17 2.99
C VAL A 49 -16.39 12.44 3.51
N MET A 50 -16.30 13.44 2.68
CA MET A 50 -15.68 14.71 2.99
C MET A 50 -16.71 15.83 2.95
N THR A 51 -16.65 16.74 3.93
CA THR A 51 -17.58 17.87 4.02
C THR A 51 -16.84 19.11 4.45
N GLU A 52 -16.90 20.16 3.64
CA GLU A 52 -16.39 21.48 4.01
C GLU A 52 -17.42 22.18 4.90
N ALA A 53 -16.98 22.65 6.05
CA ALA A 53 -17.80 23.34 7.04
C ALA A 53 -17.13 24.66 7.48
N GLY A 54 -16.82 25.50 6.51
CA GLY A 54 -16.01 26.70 6.71
C GLY A 54 -16.48 27.56 7.88
N GLY A 55 -15.54 27.95 8.72
CA GLY A 55 -15.77 28.78 9.89
C GLY A 55 -16.22 28.05 11.16
N MET A 56 -16.49 26.75 11.12
CA MET A 56 -16.88 25.98 12.30
C MET A 56 -15.66 25.50 13.08
N ALA A 57 -15.71 25.61 14.40
CA ALA A 57 -14.74 24.99 15.30
C ALA A 57 -14.86 23.46 15.27
N ALA A 58 -13.80 22.75 15.65
CA ALA A 58 -13.77 21.30 15.59
C ALA A 58 -14.93 20.62 16.35
N GLU A 59 -15.31 21.11 17.51
CA GLU A 59 -16.48 20.60 18.25
C GLU A 59 -17.81 20.80 17.52
N GLU A 60 -17.98 21.91 16.88
CA GLU A 60 -19.20 22.18 16.07
C GLU A 60 -19.23 21.26 14.84
N VAL A 61 -18.11 21.10 14.18
CA VAL A 61 -17.98 20.14 13.07
C VAL A 61 -18.32 18.73 13.52
N GLU A 62 -17.82 18.30 14.66
CA GLU A 62 -18.13 16.99 15.23
C GLU A 62 -19.62 16.80 15.47
N GLN A 63 -20.25 17.77 16.13
CA GLN A 63 -21.65 17.66 16.56
C GLN A 63 -22.65 17.86 15.40
N LEU A 64 -22.40 18.81 14.52
CA LEU A 64 -23.36 19.24 13.50
C LEU A 64 -23.15 18.60 12.13
N VAL A 65 -21.95 18.11 11.85
CA VAL A 65 -21.59 17.56 10.53
C VAL A 65 -21.19 16.10 10.65
N THR A 66 -20.16 15.81 11.42
CA THR A 66 -19.56 14.47 11.50
C THR A 66 -20.50 13.46 12.14
N PHE A 67 -21.08 13.78 13.28
CA PHE A 67 -21.98 12.89 14.00
C PHE A 67 -23.25 12.49 13.21
N PRO A 68 -23.96 13.40 12.53
CA PRO A 68 -25.05 13.01 11.65
C PRO A 68 -24.64 12.06 10.53
N ILE A 69 -23.47 12.30 9.91
CA ILE A 69 -22.93 11.43 8.86
C ILE A 69 -22.57 10.07 9.42
N GLU A 70 -21.85 10.02 10.54
CA GLU A 70 -21.51 8.75 11.22
C GLU A 70 -22.75 7.94 11.55
N THR A 71 -23.76 8.58 12.11
CA THR A 71 -25.02 7.92 12.49
C THR A 71 -25.72 7.31 11.29
N ALA A 72 -25.73 8.01 10.17
CA ALA A 72 -26.34 7.51 8.94
C ALA A 72 -25.59 6.30 8.37
N VAL A 73 -24.27 6.36 8.31
CA VAL A 73 -23.45 5.30 7.68
C VAL A 73 -23.20 4.10 8.59
N ASN A 74 -23.27 4.26 9.91
CA ASN A 74 -23.12 3.14 10.84
C ASN A 74 -24.18 2.04 10.65
N GLY A 75 -25.35 2.39 10.14
CA GLY A 75 -26.40 1.42 9.83
C GLY A 75 -26.27 0.76 8.46
N ALA A 76 -25.22 1.01 7.71
CA ALA A 76 -25.04 0.46 6.38
C ALA A 76 -24.60 -1.01 6.43
N THR A 77 -25.12 -1.79 5.49
CA THR A 77 -24.78 -3.23 5.40
C THR A 77 -23.33 -3.43 5.02
N GLY A 78 -22.64 -4.33 5.71
CA GLY A 78 -21.26 -4.70 5.41
C GLY A 78 -20.21 -3.74 5.97
N VAL A 79 -20.58 -2.78 6.78
CA VAL A 79 -19.65 -1.88 7.46
C VAL A 79 -18.94 -2.62 8.59
N ARG A 80 -17.62 -2.58 8.56
CA ARG A 80 -16.76 -3.15 9.60
C ARG A 80 -16.45 -2.13 10.68
N ARG A 81 -16.12 -0.90 10.27
CA ARG A 81 -15.68 0.16 11.17
C ARG A 81 -15.94 1.53 10.53
N VAL A 82 -16.29 2.49 11.35
CA VAL A 82 -16.40 3.89 10.94
C VAL A 82 -15.44 4.72 11.75
N ARG A 83 -14.52 5.40 11.07
CA ARG A 83 -13.60 6.37 11.67
C ARG A 83 -13.94 7.77 11.19
N SER A 84 -13.66 8.75 11.98
CA SER A 84 -13.84 10.14 11.58
C SER A 84 -12.77 11.08 12.15
N SER A 85 -12.59 12.19 11.48
CA SER A 85 -11.78 13.32 11.95
C SER A 85 -12.53 14.60 11.71
N SER A 86 -12.74 15.36 12.79
CA SER A 86 -13.35 16.68 12.76
C SER A 86 -12.27 17.71 13.07
N THR A 87 -11.96 18.53 12.09
CA THR A 87 -11.02 19.65 12.23
C THR A 87 -11.78 20.97 12.07
N THR A 88 -11.10 22.07 12.30
CA THR A 88 -11.69 23.39 12.04
C THR A 88 -12.11 23.50 10.57
N GLY A 89 -13.41 23.64 10.33
CA GLY A 89 -13.96 23.84 9.01
C GLY A 89 -14.02 22.62 8.10
N PHE A 90 -13.70 21.41 8.61
CA PHE A 90 -13.66 20.22 7.76
C PHE A 90 -14.02 18.93 8.50
N SER A 91 -14.79 18.07 7.86
CA SER A 91 -15.16 16.75 8.36
C SER A 91 -14.78 15.68 7.36
N VAL A 92 -14.12 14.62 7.85
CA VAL A 92 -13.84 13.41 7.07
C VAL A 92 -14.37 12.20 7.82
N VAL A 93 -15.07 11.34 7.12
CA VAL A 93 -15.59 10.09 7.66
C VAL A 93 -15.13 8.95 6.74
N TRP A 94 -14.38 8.01 7.30
CA TRP A 94 -13.94 6.80 6.61
C TRP A 94 -14.88 5.66 6.97
N VAL A 95 -15.63 5.17 6.00
CA VAL A 95 -16.54 4.04 6.15
C VAL A 95 -15.83 2.80 5.62
N GLU A 96 -15.37 1.96 6.52
CA GLU A 96 -14.62 0.75 6.18
C GLU A 96 -15.56 -0.45 6.14
N PHE A 97 -15.65 -1.07 4.98
CA PHE A 97 -16.43 -2.30 4.78
C PHE A 97 -15.57 -3.54 4.99
N TYR A 98 -16.21 -4.70 5.14
CA TYR A 98 -15.49 -5.96 5.12
C TYR A 98 -14.79 -6.18 3.78
N TRP A 99 -13.64 -6.84 3.80
CA TRP A 99 -12.74 -6.98 2.66
C TRP A 99 -13.34 -7.68 1.43
N ASP A 100 -14.40 -8.45 1.61
CA ASP A 100 -15.14 -9.13 0.54
C ASP A 100 -16.20 -8.25 -0.15
N THR A 101 -16.38 -7.02 0.31
CA THR A 101 -17.36 -6.09 -0.24
C THR A 101 -16.84 -5.44 -1.51
N ASP A 102 -17.67 -5.39 -2.55
CA ASP A 102 -17.37 -4.63 -3.76
C ASP A 102 -17.39 -3.13 -3.49
N ILE A 103 -16.34 -2.41 -3.90
CA ILE A 103 -16.22 -0.97 -3.65
C ILE A 103 -17.35 -0.16 -4.31
N TYR A 104 -17.83 -0.56 -5.47
CA TYR A 104 -18.93 0.14 -6.14
C TYR A 104 -20.24 0.00 -5.36
N LEU A 105 -20.51 -1.19 -4.85
CA LEU A 105 -21.65 -1.43 -3.98
C LEU A 105 -21.52 -0.64 -2.67
N ALA A 106 -20.33 -0.62 -2.08
CA ALA A 106 -20.06 0.16 -0.86
C ALA A 106 -20.33 1.65 -1.09
N ARG A 107 -19.84 2.20 -2.20
CA ARG A 107 -20.09 3.60 -2.58
C ARG A 107 -21.57 3.91 -2.80
N GLN A 108 -22.29 3.01 -3.43
CA GLN A 108 -23.73 3.14 -3.63
C GLN A 108 -24.47 3.16 -2.29
N ILE A 109 -24.16 2.23 -1.39
CA ILE A 109 -24.77 2.17 -0.05
C ILE A 109 -24.53 3.46 0.72
N VAL A 110 -23.29 3.95 0.75
CA VAL A 110 -22.95 5.21 1.42
C VAL A 110 -23.68 6.40 0.78
N SER A 111 -23.73 6.46 -0.56
CA SER A 111 -24.43 7.52 -1.26
C SER A 111 -25.93 7.55 -0.92
N GLU A 112 -26.58 6.39 -0.84
CA GLU A 112 -27.99 6.28 -0.42
C GLU A 112 -28.20 6.77 1.02
N LYS A 113 -27.28 6.42 1.93
CA LYS A 113 -27.33 6.90 3.31
C LYS A 113 -27.13 8.41 3.42
N LEU A 114 -26.23 8.98 2.63
CA LEU A 114 -25.97 10.42 2.61
C LEU A 114 -27.15 11.23 2.06
N ALA A 115 -27.92 10.67 1.14
CA ALA A 115 -29.11 11.34 0.61
C ALA A 115 -30.12 11.75 1.70
N THR A 116 -30.16 11.00 2.80
CA THR A 116 -31.05 11.31 3.93
C THR A 116 -30.45 12.32 4.91
N VAL A 117 -29.15 12.55 4.86
CA VAL A 117 -28.44 13.42 5.82
C VAL A 117 -28.42 14.89 5.35
N GLY A 118 -28.47 15.12 4.05
CA GLY A 118 -28.29 16.47 3.48
C GLY A 118 -29.26 17.51 4.01
N GLU A 119 -30.46 17.08 4.39
CA GLU A 119 -31.48 17.97 4.94
C GLU A 119 -31.28 18.31 6.43
N ASP A 120 -30.45 17.47 7.13
CA ASP A 120 -30.18 17.65 8.55
C ASP A 120 -28.93 18.50 8.82
N LEU A 121 -28.15 18.80 7.79
CA LEU A 121 -26.94 19.63 7.91
C LEU A 121 -27.26 21.13 7.91
N PRO A 122 -26.44 21.94 8.61
CA PRO A 122 -26.61 23.40 8.58
C PRO A 122 -26.49 23.98 7.16
N ASP A 123 -27.21 25.01 6.86
CA ASP A 123 -27.25 25.65 5.53
C ASP A 123 -25.91 26.20 5.03
N ASN A 124 -24.99 26.50 5.94
CA ASN A 124 -23.68 27.04 5.64
C ASN A 124 -22.60 25.94 5.46
N VAL A 125 -22.99 24.70 5.48
CA VAL A 125 -22.11 23.53 5.29
C VAL A 125 -22.19 23.08 3.84
N GLY A 126 -21.05 22.71 3.28
CA GLY A 126 -20.99 22.13 1.94
C GLY A 126 -21.69 20.76 1.87
N ASN A 127 -22.00 20.33 0.67
CA ASN A 127 -22.59 18.99 0.49
C ASN A 127 -21.57 17.92 0.83
N PRO A 128 -21.97 16.87 1.56
CA PRO A 128 -21.11 15.70 1.76
C PRO A 128 -20.72 15.11 0.41
N THR A 129 -19.42 15.00 0.18
CA THR A 129 -18.84 14.56 -1.08
C THR A 129 -18.07 13.27 -0.87
N LEU A 130 -18.32 12.28 -1.71
CA LEU A 130 -17.51 11.06 -1.69
C LEU A 130 -16.12 11.34 -2.24
N GLY A 131 -15.11 10.82 -1.55
CA GLY A 131 -13.74 10.89 -2.01
C GLY A 131 -13.55 10.17 -3.35
N PRO A 132 -12.44 10.41 -4.02
CA PRO A 132 -12.17 9.78 -5.30
C PRO A 132 -12.06 8.26 -5.14
N GLN A 133 -12.45 7.55 -6.18
CA GLN A 133 -12.26 6.12 -6.25
C GLN A 133 -10.80 5.86 -6.63
N SER A 134 -9.98 5.63 -5.62
CA SER A 134 -8.55 5.37 -5.76
C SER A 134 -8.15 4.13 -4.99
N SER A 135 -7.02 3.55 -5.36
CA SER A 135 -6.40 2.50 -4.53
C SER A 135 -5.61 3.13 -3.38
N ILE A 136 -5.32 2.37 -2.35
CA ILE A 136 -4.42 2.78 -1.26
C ILE A 136 -3.05 3.20 -1.82
N LEU A 137 -2.61 2.51 -2.86
CA LEU A 137 -1.39 2.79 -3.60
C LEU A 137 -1.65 3.64 -4.84
N GLY A 138 -2.74 4.41 -4.83
CA GLY A 138 -3.18 5.18 -5.99
C GLY A 138 -2.35 6.42 -6.28
N GLU A 139 -1.63 6.94 -5.32
CA GLU A 139 -0.75 8.09 -5.57
C GLU A 139 0.40 7.68 -6.47
N LEU A 140 0.39 8.26 -7.65
CA LEU A 140 1.21 7.86 -8.76
C LEU A 140 2.44 8.75 -8.93
N LEU A 141 2.23 10.04 -8.83
CA LEU A 141 3.20 11.07 -9.17
C LEU A 141 2.92 12.34 -8.37
N ILE A 142 3.98 12.97 -7.86
CA ILE A 142 3.94 14.32 -7.32
C ILE A 142 4.73 15.21 -8.28
N VAL A 143 4.04 16.22 -8.82
CA VAL A 143 4.62 17.21 -9.71
C VAL A 143 4.86 18.51 -8.94
N GLY A 144 6.08 18.99 -8.95
CA GLY A 144 6.44 20.29 -8.35
C GLY A 144 6.49 21.39 -9.41
N LEU A 145 5.85 22.53 -9.11
CA LEU A 145 5.94 23.74 -9.92
C LEU A 145 6.67 24.81 -9.12
N THR A 146 7.74 25.31 -9.66
CA THR A 146 8.50 26.44 -9.12
C THR A 146 8.70 27.51 -10.19
N ALA A 147 8.82 28.74 -9.78
CA ALA A 147 9.05 29.85 -10.69
C ALA A 147 9.96 30.91 -10.05
N ASP A 148 10.75 31.59 -10.85
CA ASP A 148 11.64 32.64 -10.37
C ASP A 148 10.96 34.03 -10.38
N SER A 149 10.13 34.32 -11.36
CA SER A 149 9.44 35.61 -11.52
C SER A 149 7.92 35.53 -11.55
N THR A 150 7.34 34.41 -11.94
CA THR A 150 5.89 34.21 -11.92
C THR A 150 5.39 34.23 -10.46
N SER A 151 4.34 34.98 -10.18
CA SER A 151 3.77 35.07 -8.83
C SER A 151 3.15 33.73 -8.40
N MET A 152 3.08 33.51 -7.11
CA MET A 152 2.42 32.31 -6.56
C MET A 152 0.94 32.26 -6.94
N LEU A 153 0.29 33.38 -7.12
CA LEU A 153 -1.09 33.48 -7.59
C LEU A 153 -1.24 33.00 -9.04
N ASP A 154 -0.34 33.44 -9.92
CA ASP A 154 -0.34 32.99 -11.31
C ASP A 154 0.08 31.54 -11.46
N LEU A 155 1.07 31.12 -10.67
CA LEU A 155 1.52 29.74 -10.64
C LEU A 155 0.41 28.77 -10.21
N ARG A 156 -0.32 29.12 -9.17
CA ARG A 156 -1.49 28.33 -8.74
C ARG A 156 -2.59 28.32 -9.80
N THR A 157 -2.83 29.43 -10.45
CA THR A 157 -3.81 29.54 -11.55
C THR A 157 -3.42 28.64 -12.73
N LEU A 158 -2.15 28.59 -13.09
CA LEU A 158 -1.65 27.66 -14.10
C LEU A 158 -1.88 26.19 -13.68
N ALA A 159 -1.62 25.86 -12.41
CA ALA A 159 -1.82 24.52 -11.90
C ALA A 159 -3.31 24.11 -11.95
N ASP A 160 -4.20 24.96 -11.49
CA ASP A 160 -5.64 24.65 -11.40
C ASP A 160 -6.35 24.64 -12.76
N TRP A 161 -5.98 25.53 -13.66
CA TRP A 161 -6.73 25.77 -14.90
C TRP A 161 -6.06 25.26 -16.18
N THR A 162 -4.76 25.04 -16.16
CA THR A 162 -4.02 24.56 -17.33
C THR A 162 -3.51 23.15 -17.12
N ILE A 163 -2.83 22.88 -16.03
CA ILE A 163 -2.16 21.60 -15.79
C ILE A 163 -3.16 20.54 -15.30
N ARG A 164 -3.93 20.86 -14.27
CA ARG A 164 -4.90 19.93 -13.68
C ARG A 164 -5.92 19.39 -14.71
N PRO A 165 -6.60 20.21 -15.53
CA PRO A 165 -7.55 19.69 -16.53
C PRO A 165 -6.87 18.80 -17.56
N ARG A 166 -5.64 19.13 -17.96
CA ARG A 166 -4.89 18.34 -18.93
C ARG A 166 -4.52 16.98 -18.38
N LEU A 167 -4.10 16.91 -17.10
CA LEU A 167 -3.79 15.66 -16.43
C LEU A 167 -5.05 14.81 -16.19
N LEU A 168 -6.17 15.43 -15.80
CA LEU A 168 -7.45 14.75 -15.63
C LEU A 168 -8.00 14.17 -16.93
N SER A 169 -7.69 14.77 -18.07
CA SER A 169 -8.11 14.28 -19.37
C SER A 169 -7.33 13.03 -19.83
N THR A 170 -6.27 12.69 -19.14
CA THR A 170 -5.53 11.44 -19.36
C THR A 170 -6.32 10.29 -18.75
N GLY A 171 -6.73 9.32 -19.54
CA GLY A 171 -7.50 8.18 -19.06
C GLY A 171 -6.76 7.41 -17.96
N GLY A 172 -7.47 7.05 -16.90
CA GLY A 172 -6.90 6.31 -15.77
C GLY A 172 -6.58 7.15 -14.53
N VAL A 173 -6.68 8.48 -14.63
CA VAL A 173 -6.49 9.39 -13.48
C VAL A 173 -7.79 9.51 -12.69
N ALA A 174 -7.72 9.25 -11.38
CA ALA A 174 -8.87 9.38 -10.47
C ALA A 174 -9.00 10.79 -9.92
N GLN A 175 -7.90 11.42 -9.56
CA GLN A 175 -7.85 12.74 -8.95
C GLN A 175 -6.53 13.44 -9.25
N VAL A 176 -6.59 14.74 -9.36
CA VAL A 176 -5.43 15.62 -9.37
C VAL A 176 -5.64 16.66 -8.28
N ALA A 177 -4.92 16.56 -7.18
CA ALA A 177 -4.97 17.49 -6.05
C ALA A 177 -3.86 18.53 -6.18
N VAL A 178 -4.21 19.79 -6.03
CA VAL A 178 -3.25 20.91 -6.10
C VAL A 178 -3.12 21.53 -4.71
N LEU A 179 -1.90 21.65 -4.23
CA LEU A 179 -1.60 22.25 -2.94
C LEU A 179 -0.51 23.32 -3.09
N GLY A 180 -0.65 24.38 -2.37
CA GLY A 180 0.31 25.48 -2.39
C GLY A 180 -0.09 26.60 -3.35
N GLY A 181 0.71 27.64 -3.36
CA GLY A 181 0.41 28.85 -4.10
C GLY A 181 -0.76 29.64 -3.51
N ASP A 182 -1.17 30.65 -4.23
CA ASP A 182 -2.27 31.53 -3.84
C ASP A 182 -3.45 31.35 -4.79
N ILE A 183 -4.60 30.96 -4.26
CA ILE A 183 -5.83 30.82 -5.04
C ILE A 183 -6.36 32.23 -5.33
N LYS A 184 -6.46 32.56 -6.59
CA LYS A 184 -6.93 33.87 -7.07
C LYS A 184 -8.41 34.06 -6.74
N GLU A 185 -8.73 35.20 -6.11
CA GLU A 185 -10.10 35.68 -5.94
C GLU A 185 -10.18 37.17 -6.18
N TYR A 186 -11.36 37.64 -6.56
CA TYR A 186 -11.69 39.03 -6.62
C TYR A 186 -12.29 39.43 -5.28
N GLN A 187 -11.81 40.52 -4.68
CA GLN A 187 -12.12 40.91 -3.32
C GLN A 187 -12.73 42.29 -3.28
N ILE A 188 -13.81 42.42 -2.53
CA ILE A 188 -14.43 43.68 -2.12
C ILE A 188 -14.17 43.80 -0.63
N LEU A 189 -13.18 44.57 -0.25
CA LEU A 189 -12.72 44.76 1.13
C LEU A 189 -13.40 45.99 1.74
N LEU A 190 -14.36 45.77 2.61
CA LEU A 190 -15.19 46.81 3.21
C LEU A 190 -14.44 47.62 4.26
N HIS A 191 -14.65 48.92 4.26
CA HIS A 191 -14.17 49.85 5.28
C HIS A 191 -15.34 50.40 6.08
N PRO A 192 -15.57 49.96 7.32
CA PRO A 192 -16.70 50.37 8.14
C PRO A 192 -16.81 51.88 8.32
N GLU A 193 -15.68 52.58 8.45
CA GLU A 193 -15.63 54.03 8.60
C GLU A 193 -16.17 54.75 7.36
N ARG A 194 -15.78 54.28 6.16
CA ARG A 194 -16.29 54.85 4.92
C ARG A 194 -17.81 54.55 4.74
N MET A 195 -18.22 53.33 5.09
CA MET A 195 -19.64 52.94 5.06
C MET A 195 -20.45 53.81 5.98
N LYS A 196 -19.95 54.12 7.17
CA LYS A 196 -20.59 55.03 8.14
C LYS A 196 -20.71 56.42 7.56
N HIS A 197 -19.63 56.91 6.93
CA HIS A 197 -19.62 58.26 6.34
C HIS A 197 -20.70 58.45 5.27
N TYR A 198 -20.88 57.47 4.40
CA TYR A 198 -21.86 57.49 3.32
C TYR A 198 -23.23 56.90 3.74
N GLY A 199 -23.41 56.47 4.96
CA GLY A 199 -24.65 55.89 5.45
C GLY A 199 -25.08 54.63 4.71
N VAL A 200 -24.11 53.79 4.29
CA VAL A 200 -24.32 52.53 3.57
C VAL A 200 -24.39 51.40 4.56
N THR A 201 -25.39 50.54 4.46
CA THR A 201 -25.56 49.34 5.29
C THR A 201 -24.92 48.14 4.63
N LEU A 202 -24.60 47.12 5.42
CA LEU A 202 -24.08 45.85 4.90
C LEU A 202 -25.09 45.19 3.96
N GLY A 203 -26.39 45.21 4.33
CA GLY A 203 -27.45 44.64 3.49
C GLY A 203 -27.56 45.29 2.10
N GLU A 204 -27.33 46.58 2.00
CA GLU A 204 -27.30 47.31 0.71
C GLU A 204 -26.11 46.87 -0.15
N VAL A 205 -24.93 46.69 0.47
CA VAL A 205 -23.72 46.15 -0.21
C VAL A 205 -23.96 44.75 -0.72
N MET A 206 -24.50 43.88 0.13
CA MET A 206 -24.72 42.47 -0.24
C MET A 206 -25.79 42.36 -1.34
N ALA A 207 -26.85 43.15 -1.30
CA ALA A 207 -27.87 43.14 -2.34
C ALA A 207 -27.32 43.53 -3.72
N VAL A 208 -26.41 44.49 -3.76
CA VAL A 208 -25.79 44.96 -5.01
C VAL A 208 -24.74 43.96 -5.52
N THR A 209 -23.91 43.47 -4.63
CA THR A 209 -22.76 42.63 -5.01
C THR A 209 -23.16 41.21 -5.46
N ARG A 210 -24.23 40.63 -4.90
CA ARG A 210 -24.75 39.30 -5.29
C ARG A 210 -25.20 39.25 -6.75
N GLY A 211 -25.67 40.37 -7.33
CA GLY A 211 -26.10 40.43 -8.74
C GLY A 211 -25.18 41.18 -9.70
N MET A 212 -24.10 41.80 -9.22
CA MET A 212 -23.33 42.76 -10.01
C MET A 212 -22.54 42.16 -11.18
N ASN A 213 -22.33 40.85 -11.20
CA ASN A 213 -21.54 40.18 -12.22
C ASN A 213 -22.32 39.06 -12.93
N GLN A 214 -23.63 39.16 -12.98
CA GLN A 214 -24.52 38.20 -13.65
C GLN A 214 -25.16 38.83 -14.89
N ASN A 215 -24.98 38.15 -16.02
CA ASN A 215 -25.60 38.56 -17.27
C ASN A 215 -27.09 38.25 -17.27
N THR A 216 -27.88 39.08 -17.96
CA THR A 216 -29.33 38.95 -18.06
C THR A 216 -29.71 38.44 -19.45
N ASN A 217 -30.68 37.57 -19.51
CA ASN A 217 -31.26 37.10 -20.75
C ASN A 217 -32.49 38.00 -21.11
N GLY A 218 -32.38 38.69 -22.23
CA GLY A 218 -33.45 39.56 -22.74
C GLY A 218 -34.39 38.87 -23.73
N GLY A 219 -34.22 37.55 -23.92
CA GLY A 219 -35.03 36.84 -24.92
C GLY A 219 -34.55 37.00 -26.37
N VAL A 220 -35.50 37.03 -27.26
CA VAL A 220 -35.23 37.04 -28.72
C VAL A 220 -36.05 38.06 -29.41
N ILE A 221 -35.48 38.77 -30.38
CA ILE A 221 -36.22 39.63 -31.31
C ILE A 221 -36.00 39.14 -32.75
N TYR A 222 -36.99 39.44 -33.60
CA TYR A 222 -36.96 39.07 -35.02
C TYR A 222 -36.96 40.33 -35.84
N GLU A 223 -35.90 40.48 -36.64
CA GLU A 223 -35.79 41.64 -37.54
C GLU A 223 -35.09 41.25 -38.84
N TYR A 224 -35.60 41.73 -39.98
CA TYR A 224 -35.06 41.44 -41.31
C TYR A 224 -34.84 39.95 -41.62
N GLY A 225 -35.73 39.09 -41.10
CA GLY A 225 -35.64 37.66 -41.31
C GLY A 225 -34.59 36.92 -40.46
N ASN A 226 -33.93 37.63 -39.55
CA ASN A 226 -32.97 37.08 -38.62
C ASN A 226 -33.52 37.05 -37.18
N GLU A 227 -33.06 36.07 -36.44
CA GLU A 227 -33.29 35.98 -34.99
C GLU A 227 -32.11 36.57 -34.24
N TYR A 228 -32.37 37.54 -33.41
CA TYR A 228 -31.35 38.16 -32.56
C TYR A 228 -31.61 37.81 -31.12
N ILE A 229 -30.61 37.13 -30.50
CA ILE A 229 -30.64 36.88 -29.04
C ILE A 229 -30.27 38.18 -28.32
N VAL A 230 -31.12 38.64 -27.45
CA VAL A 230 -30.89 39.83 -26.63
C VAL A 230 -30.25 39.44 -25.30
N ARG A 231 -29.10 40.01 -25.00
CA ARG A 231 -28.38 39.74 -23.76
C ARG A 231 -27.97 41.06 -23.11
N GLY A 232 -28.27 41.19 -21.81
CA GLY A 232 -27.68 42.22 -20.97
C GLY A 232 -26.31 41.69 -20.47
N VAL A 233 -25.21 42.27 -20.96
CA VAL A 233 -23.86 41.84 -20.59
C VAL A 233 -23.32 42.76 -19.49
N VAL A 234 -23.44 42.30 -18.26
CA VAL A 234 -23.02 43.01 -17.04
C VAL A 234 -21.70 42.48 -16.51
N SER A 235 -21.42 41.18 -16.75
CA SER A 235 -20.23 40.52 -16.25
C SER A 235 -18.95 41.19 -16.77
N THR A 236 -18.01 41.42 -15.87
CA THR A 236 -16.70 42.00 -16.17
C THR A 236 -15.62 41.35 -15.31
N ASP A 237 -14.42 41.31 -15.81
CA ASP A 237 -13.19 40.93 -15.08
C ASP A 237 -12.36 42.17 -14.70
N ASN A 238 -12.82 43.35 -15.04
CA ASN A 238 -12.13 44.61 -14.80
C ASN A 238 -12.46 45.16 -13.42
N VAL A 239 -11.51 45.14 -12.53
CA VAL A 239 -11.62 45.60 -11.13
C VAL A 239 -12.10 47.04 -11.04
N ARG A 240 -11.66 47.93 -11.95
CA ARG A 240 -12.08 49.33 -11.95
C ARG A 240 -13.56 49.49 -12.34
N GLN A 241 -14.06 48.64 -13.24
CA GLN A 241 -15.47 48.64 -13.60
C GLN A 241 -16.34 48.14 -12.42
N MET A 242 -15.86 47.09 -11.73
CA MET A 242 -16.52 46.58 -10.52
C MET A 242 -16.59 47.67 -9.44
N ALA A 243 -15.46 48.34 -9.21
CA ALA A 243 -15.35 49.40 -8.21
C ALA A 243 -16.32 50.58 -8.42
N ARG A 244 -16.69 50.85 -9.67
CA ARG A 244 -17.64 51.90 -10.05
C ARG A 244 -19.10 51.50 -9.98
N SER A 245 -19.41 50.29 -9.51
CA SER A 245 -20.78 49.82 -9.34
C SER A 245 -21.47 50.64 -8.25
N VAL A 246 -22.66 51.15 -8.57
CA VAL A 246 -23.45 51.99 -7.65
C VAL A 246 -24.09 51.13 -6.57
N VAL A 247 -23.84 51.45 -5.33
CA VAL A 247 -24.42 50.78 -4.17
C VAL A 247 -25.71 51.48 -3.74
N LYS A 248 -25.69 52.81 -3.69
CA LYS A 248 -26.77 53.62 -3.19
C LYS A 248 -26.67 55.05 -3.79
N THR A 249 -27.79 55.74 -3.84
CA THR A 249 -27.82 57.15 -4.15
C THR A 249 -28.21 57.94 -2.91
N VAL A 250 -27.37 58.87 -2.49
CA VAL A 250 -27.57 59.72 -1.32
C VAL A 250 -27.64 61.16 -1.79
N ASP A 251 -28.74 61.86 -1.51
CA ASP A 251 -29.00 63.25 -1.90
C ASP A 251 -28.75 63.53 -3.40
N GLY A 252 -29.03 62.54 -4.25
CA GLY A 252 -28.89 62.66 -5.71
C GLY A 252 -27.46 62.32 -6.21
N ALA A 253 -26.51 62.03 -5.30
CA ALA A 253 -25.15 61.63 -5.63
C ALA A 253 -24.99 60.10 -5.52
N PRO A 254 -24.45 59.40 -6.54
CA PRO A 254 -24.23 57.99 -6.47
C PRO A 254 -23.04 57.67 -5.55
N VAL A 255 -23.23 56.72 -4.66
CA VAL A 255 -22.15 56.11 -3.85
C VAL A 255 -21.77 54.77 -4.49
N THR A 256 -20.52 54.66 -4.87
CA THR A 256 -19.98 53.47 -5.54
C THR A 256 -19.23 52.58 -4.58
N LEU A 257 -18.86 51.34 -5.03
CA LEU A 257 -18.05 50.45 -4.22
C LEU A 257 -16.70 51.06 -3.85
N GLU A 258 -16.05 51.81 -4.76
CA GLU A 258 -14.74 52.45 -4.49
C GLU A 258 -14.81 53.49 -3.38
N ASP A 259 -16.00 54.06 -3.08
CA ASP A 259 -16.19 54.99 -2.00
C ASP A 259 -16.19 54.32 -0.63
N ILE A 260 -16.60 53.07 -0.55
CA ILE A 260 -16.78 52.33 0.70
C ILE A 260 -15.88 51.12 0.88
N ALA A 261 -15.24 50.65 -0.19
CA ALA A 261 -14.44 49.44 -0.19
C ALA A 261 -13.24 49.54 -1.13
N ASP A 262 -12.29 48.70 -0.95
CA ASP A 262 -11.22 48.50 -1.90
C ASP A 262 -11.55 47.24 -2.74
N VAL A 263 -11.62 47.39 -4.05
CA VAL A 263 -11.89 46.28 -4.98
C VAL A 263 -10.56 45.89 -5.63
N GLN A 264 -10.16 44.65 -5.43
CA GLN A 264 -8.86 44.18 -5.88
C GLN A 264 -8.86 42.69 -6.23
N VAL A 265 -7.80 42.23 -6.87
CA VAL A 265 -7.47 40.82 -6.99
C VAL A 265 -6.54 40.44 -5.86
N GLY A 266 -6.79 39.34 -5.20
CA GLY A 266 -5.99 38.89 -4.08
C GLY A 266 -5.99 37.38 -3.94
N ALA A 267 -5.34 36.91 -2.89
CA ALA A 267 -5.29 35.52 -2.53
C ALA A 267 -6.45 35.15 -1.60
N GLN A 268 -7.02 33.99 -1.82
CA GLN A 268 -8.07 33.44 -0.93
C GLN A 268 -7.57 33.32 0.51
N GLN A 269 -8.42 33.70 1.45
CA GLN A 269 -8.18 33.60 2.89
C GLN A 269 -9.34 32.88 3.58
N PRO A 270 -9.07 32.03 4.61
CA PRO A 270 -7.74 31.58 5.02
C PRO A 270 -7.13 30.61 4.00
N LYS A 271 -5.82 30.57 3.93
CA LYS A 271 -5.11 29.55 3.15
C LYS A 271 -5.23 28.21 3.86
N LEU A 272 -5.58 27.15 3.11
CA LEU A 272 -5.70 25.79 3.64
C LEU A 272 -4.34 25.10 3.78
N GLY A 273 -3.39 25.43 2.94
CA GLY A 273 -2.07 24.83 2.97
C GLY A 273 -1.05 25.59 2.13
N LEU A 274 0.21 25.25 2.37
CA LEU A 274 1.37 25.73 1.62
C LEU A 274 2.20 24.55 1.16
N ALA A 275 2.96 24.75 0.10
CA ALA A 275 3.89 23.76 -0.42
C ALA A 275 5.25 24.38 -0.68
N SER A 276 6.29 23.58 -0.59
CA SER A 276 7.63 23.97 -0.95
C SER A 276 8.39 22.82 -1.61
N GLU A 277 9.41 23.18 -2.39
CA GLU A 277 10.35 22.25 -3.00
C GLU A 277 11.76 22.78 -2.78
N LYS A 278 12.62 21.99 -2.16
CA LYS A 278 14.00 22.39 -1.79
C LYS A 278 14.07 23.71 -0.98
N GLY A 279 13.11 23.91 -0.09
CA GLY A 279 13.02 25.12 0.73
C GLY A 279 12.45 26.36 0.03
N LYS A 280 12.10 26.26 -1.25
CA LYS A 280 11.49 27.37 -2.01
C LYS A 280 9.98 27.18 -2.12
N PRO A 281 9.19 28.26 -2.06
CA PRO A 281 7.75 28.17 -2.28
C PRO A 281 7.46 27.51 -3.64
N ALA A 282 6.52 26.56 -3.62
CA ALA A 282 6.14 25.79 -4.80
C ALA A 282 4.64 25.49 -4.81
N VAL A 283 4.15 24.98 -5.92
CA VAL A 283 2.85 24.35 -6.04
C VAL A 283 3.09 22.86 -6.30
N LEU A 284 2.54 22.00 -5.45
CA LEU A 284 2.64 20.56 -5.59
C LEU A 284 1.32 20.00 -6.12
N ILE A 285 1.43 19.19 -7.16
CA ILE A 285 0.30 18.53 -7.80
C ILE A 285 0.45 17.03 -7.56
N THR A 286 -0.48 16.45 -6.83
CA THR A 286 -0.54 15.00 -6.57
C THR A 286 -1.51 14.36 -7.53
N VAL A 287 -1.03 13.42 -8.31
CA VAL A 287 -1.84 12.65 -9.26
C VAL A 287 -2.13 11.27 -8.69
N THR A 288 -3.40 10.92 -8.62
CA THR A 288 -3.88 9.64 -8.12
C THR A 288 -4.53 8.85 -9.24
N LYS A 289 -4.19 7.56 -9.36
CA LYS A 289 -4.74 6.68 -10.40
C LYS A 289 -6.06 6.04 -9.99
N GLN A 290 -6.86 5.67 -10.99
CA GLN A 290 -8.02 4.80 -10.81
C GLN A 290 -7.58 3.36 -10.48
N PRO A 291 -8.42 2.57 -9.77
CA PRO A 291 -8.17 1.15 -9.58
C PRO A 291 -8.01 0.41 -10.92
N ASN A 292 -7.19 -0.63 -10.93
CA ASN A 292 -6.93 -1.48 -12.11
C ASN A 292 -6.32 -0.73 -13.32
N THR A 293 -5.61 0.36 -13.07
CA THR A 293 -4.87 1.10 -14.09
C THR A 293 -3.38 0.81 -13.99
N GLY A 294 -2.72 0.57 -15.12
CA GLY A 294 -1.28 0.32 -15.17
C GLY A 294 -0.47 1.56 -14.78
N THR A 295 0.33 1.44 -13.73
CA THR A 295 1.08 2.56 -13.16
C THR A 295 2.14 3.09 -14.12
N ILE A 296 2.92 2.21 -14.73
CA ILE A 296 4.04 2.60 -15.62
C ILE A 296 3.52 3.30 -16.87
N GLU A 297 2.53 2.69 -17.52
CA GLU A 297 1.93 3.26 -18.74
C GLU A 297 1.28 4.63 -18.46
N LEU A 298 0.53 4.75 -17.38
CA LEU A 298 -0.11 6.00 -17.01
C LEU A 298 0.92 7.08 -16.66
N THR A 299 1.99 6.71 -15.96
CA THR A 299 3.08 7.65 -15.64
C THR A 299 3.76 8.17 -16.91
N GLU A 300 4.01 7.31 -17.88
CA GLU A 300 4.58 7.72 -19.18
C GLU A 300 3.66 8.69 -19.93
N LYS A 301 2.35 8.40 -19.94
CA LYS A 301 1.35 9.30 -20.55
C LYS A 301 1.29 10.67 -19.86
N LEU A 302 1.34 10.68 -18.52
CA LEU A 302 1.33 11.91 -17.74
C LEU A 302 2.61 12.73 -17.97
N GLU A 303 3.77 12.08 -18.00
CA GLU A 303 5.04 12.77 -18.29
C GLU A 303 5.09 13.33 -19.71
N ALA A 304 4.55 12.62 -20.69
CA ALA A 304 4.41 13.12 -22.04
C ALA A 304 3.49 14.35 -22.09
N ALA A 305 2.37 14.31 -21.36
CA ALA A 305 1.48 15.46 -21.24
C ALA A 305 2.15 16.66 -20.56
N LEU A 306 2.96 16.44 -19.53
CA LEU A 306 3.69 17.50 -18.84
C LEU A 306 4.77 18.12 -19.73
N LYS A 307 5.50 17.32 -20.50
CA LYS A 307 6.46 17.83 -21.50
C LYS A 307 5.81 18.67 -22.58
N ASP A 308 4.63 18.27 -23.02
CA ASP A 308 3.87 19.04 -23.99
C ASP A 308 3.37 20.37 -23.41
N LEU A 309 2.87 20.34 -22.19
CA LEU A 309 2.48 21.54 -21.45
C LEU A 309 3.65 22.49 -21.19
N GLN A 310 4.83 21.97 -20.88
CA GLN A 310 6.02 22.77 -20.60
C GLN A 310 6.36 23.74 -21.75
N LYS A 311 6.09 23.38 -22.98
CA LYS A 311 6.32 24.21 -24.14
C LYS A 311 5.48 25.50 -24.14
N ASN A 312 4.33 25.48 -23.50
CA ASN A 312 3.36 26.56 -23.46
C ASN A 312 3.31 27.31 -22.12
N LEU A 313 4.11 26.88 -21.15
CA LEU A 313 4.22 27.56 -19.87
C LEU A 313 5.20 28.75 -19.96
N PRO A 314 5.09 29.75 -19.05
CA PRO A 314 6.11 30.79 -18.93
C PRO A 314 7.51 30.19 -18.78
N ALA A 315 8.51 30.84 -19.34
CA ALA A 315 9.88 30.32 -19.44
C ALA A 315 10.55 30.10 -18.06
N ASP A 316 10.13 30.82 -17.02
CA ASP A 316 10.65 30.72 -15.67
C ASP A 316 9.97 29.62 -14.84
N VAL A 317 8.85 29.08 -15.31
CA VAL A 317 8.14 28.00 -14.62
C VAL A 317 8.85 26.67 -14.90
N LYS A 318 9.28 26.03 -13.82
CA LYS A 318 9.93 24.71 -13.85
C LYS A 318 8.97 23.65 -13.35
N VAL A 319 8.85 22.57 -14.14
CA VAL A 319 8.07 21.39 -13.77
C VAL A 319 9.05 20.29 -13.35
N SER A 320 8.90 19.82 -12.11
CA SER A 320 9.72 18.75 -11.52
C SER A 320 8.87 17.50 -11.33
N THR A 321 9.37 16.33 -11.74
CA THR A 321 8.72 15.03 -11.61
C THR A 321 9.54 14.04 -10.79
N ASP A 322 10.61 14.49 -10.15
CA ASP A 322 11.57 13.67 -9.41
C ASP A 322 11.29 13.60 -7.88
N ILE A 323 10.24 14.24 -7.41
CA ILE A 323 9.84 14.26 -5.99
C ILE A 323 9.34 12.90 -5.56
N PHE A 324 8.30 12.42 -6.20
CA PHE A 324 7.74 11.10 -6.00
C PHE A 324 7.24 10.53 -7.32
N ARG A 325 7.67 9.32 -7.62
CA ARG A 325 7.31 8.62 -8.84
C ARG A 325 7.20 7.13 -8.53
N GLN A 326 5.99 6.63 -8.42
CA GLN A 326 5.74 5.24 -8.06
C GLN A 326 6.34 4.25 -9.08
N SER A 327 6.36 4.62 -10.36
CA SER A 327 6.94 3.78 -11.41
C SER A 327 8.41 3.45 -11.19
N ARG A 328 9.19 4.37 -10.61
CA ARG A 328 10.61 4.13 -10.27
C ARG A 328 10.75 2.98 -9.25
N PHE A 329 9.91 2.98 -8.25
CA PHE A 329 9.89 1.90 -7.25
C PHE A 329 9.45 0.57 -7.88
N ILE A 330 8.46 0.59 -8.76
CA ILE A 330 8.00 -0.59 -9.50
C ILE A 330 9.14 -1.16 -10.36
N GLU A 331 9.75 -0.33 -11.18
CA GLU A 331 10.84 -0.73 -12.07
C GLU A 331 12.03 -1.33 -11.29
N SER A 332 12.41 -0.68 -10.20
CA SER A 332 13.49 -1.15 -9.33
C SER A 332 13.12 -2.49 -8.65
N SER A 333 11.93 -2.59 -8.07
CA SER A 333 11.46 -3.77 -7.35
C SER A 333 11.30 -4.98 -8.27
N ILE A 334 10.65 -4.79 -9.40
CA ILE A 334 10.46 -5.85 -10.40
C ILE A 334 11.80 -6.26 -11.00
N GLY A 335 12.66 -5.29 -11.31
CA GLY A 335 14.01 -5.56 -11.82
C GLY A 335 14.83 -6.43 -10.87
N ASN A 336 14.83 -6.12 -9.58
CA ASN A 336 15.55 -6.90 -8.57
C ASN A 336 15.01 -8.32 -8.44
N VAL A 337 13.71 -8.50 -8.44
CA VAL A 337 13.08 -9.84 -8.37
C VAL A 337 13.36 -10.64 -9.64
N GLN A 338 13.27 -10.01 -10.81
CA GLN A 338 13.62 -10.65 -12.09
C GLN A 338 15.09 -11.07 -12.12
N GLU A 339 16.00 -10.23 -11.68
CA GLU A 339 17.43 -10.56 -11.60
C GLU A 339 17.67 -11.77 -10.70
N SER A 340 17.04 -11.79 -9.52
CA SER A 340 17.11 -12.93 -8.60
C SER A 340 16.54 -14.21 -9.22
N LEU A 341 15.47 -14.09 -10.00
CA LEU A 341 14.86 -15.20 -10.73
C LEU A 341 15.78 -15.73 -11.82
N TYR A 342 16.42 -14.87 -12.59
CA TYR A 342 17.39 -15.29 -13.61
C TYR A 342 18.64 -15.95 -13.02
N GLU A 343 19.19 -15.38 -11.96
CA GLU A 343 20.33 -15.99 -11.26
C GLU A 343 19.97 -17.36 -10.67
N GLY A 344 18.77 -17.45 -10.06
CA GLY A 344 18.26 -18.73 -9.57
C GLY A 344 18.14 -19.77 -10.68
N ALA A 345 17.63 -19.40 -11.84
CA ALA A 345 17.55 -20.27 -13.00
C ALA A 345 18.95 -20.74 -13.48
N ILE A 346 19.92 -19.85 -13.49
CA ILE A 346 21.31 -20.18 -13.84
C ILE A 346 21.89 -21.21 -12.87
N PHE A 347 21.67 -21.06 -11.57
CA PHE A 347 22.11 -22.05 -10.58
C PHE A 347 21.46 -23.42 -10.80
N VAL A 348 20.18 -23.44 -11.13
CA VAL A 348 19.48 -24.69 -11.47
C VAL A 348 20.11 -25.36 -12.69
N VAL A 349 20.43 -24.62 -13.74
CA VAL A 349 21.13 -25.13 -14.93
C VAL A 349 22.47 -25.75 -14.56
N ILE A 350 23.24 -25.07 -13.74
CA ILE A 350 24.56 -25.57 -13.30
C ILE A 350 24.42 -26.89 -12.53
N VAL A 351 23.49 -26.95 -11.58
CA VAL A 351 23.26 -28.17 -10.77
C VAL A 351 22.84 -29.35 -11.66
N LEU A 352 21.88 -29.11 -12.55
CA LEU A 352 21.43 -30.18 -13.46
C LEU A 352 22.53 -30.70 -14.36
N PHE A 353 23.36 -29.83 -14.89
CA PHE A 353 24.46 -30.22 -15.74
C PHE A 353 25.52 -31.03 -14.96
N LEU A 354 25.85 -30.63 -13.73
CA LEU A 354 26.81 -31.32 -12.90
C LEU A 354 26.37 -32.75 -12.53
N PHE A 355 25.08 -32.92 -12.21
CA PHE A 355 24.57 -34.24 -11.79
C PHE A 355 24.17 -35.15 -12.95
N LEU A 356 23.63 -34.60 -14.02
CA LEU A 356 23.23 -35.38 -15.18
C LEU A 356 24.37 -35.65 -16.15
N ALA A 357 25.36 -34.79 -16.21
CA ALA A 357 26.53 -34.83 -17.10
C ALA A 357 26.20 -35.14 -18.56
N ASN A 358 25.00 -34.82 -18.98
CA ASN A 358 24.49 -35.06 -20.33
C ASN A 358 23.70 -33.86 -20.80
N THR A 359 24.14 -33.24 -21.88
CA THR A 359 23.52 -32.06 -22.43
C THR A 359 22.06 -32.31 -22.82
N ARG A 360 21.73 -33.45 -23.37
CA ARG A 360 20.39 -33.79 -23.85
C ARG A 360 19.39 -33.93 -22.69
N THR A 361 19.75 -34.67 -21.64
CA THR A 361 18.90 -34.81 -20.46
C THR A 361 18.73 -33.49 -19.73
N THR A 362 19.75 -32.66 -19.68
CA THR A 362 19.70 -31.34 -19.10
C THR A 362 18.74 -30.41 -19.86
N ILE A 363 18.79 -30.40 -21.19
CA ILE A 363 17.89 -29.60 -22.03
C ILE A 363 16.43 -30.03 -21.82
N ILE A 364 16.14 -31.31 -21.80
CA ILE A 364 14.79 -31.83 -21.58
C ILE A 364 14.23 -31.36 -20.25
N SER A 365 15.00 -31.46 -19.18
CA SER A 365 14.59 -30.99 -17.84
C SER A 365 14.39 -29.48 -17.78
N LEU A 366 15.27 -28.72 -18.44
CA LEU A 366 15.23 -27.26 -18.41
C LEU A 366 14.09 -26.62 -19.20
N VAL A 367 13.55 -27.27 -20.22
CA VAL A 367 12.42 -26.78 -21.00
C VAL A 367 11.18 -26.60 -20.12
N THR A 368 11.06 -27.34 -19.06
CA THR A 368 9.97 -27.23 -18.09
C THR A 368 9.93 -25.85 -17.42
N LEU A 369 11.08 -25.24 -17.15
CA LEU A 369 11.15 -23.93 -16.47
C LEU A 369 10.43 -22.81 -17.23
N PRO A 370 10.87 -22.44 -18.44
CA PRO A 370 10.25 -21.32 -19.15
C PRO A 370 8.78 -21.59 -19.48
N LEU A 371 8.44 -22.81 -19.82
CA LEU A 371 7.09 -23.18 -20.17
C LEU A 371 6.14 -23.09 -18.97
N SER A 372 6.56 -23.57 -17.80
CA SER A 372 5.77 -23.50 -16.57
C SER A 372 5.57 -22.05 -16.10
N LEU A 373 6.61 -21.24 -16.17
CA LEU A 373 6.54 -19.81 -15.77
C LEU A 373 5.64 -19.02 -16.71
N VAL A 374 5.72 -19.29 -18.00
CA VAL A 374 4.86 -18.65 -19.02
C VAL A 374 3.39 -19.03 -18.82
N VAL A 375 3.10 -20.29 -18.54
CA VAL A 375 1.71 -20.73 -18.24
C VAL A 375 1.21 -20.06 -16.96
N ALA A 376 2.05 -19.90 -15.95
CA ALA A 376 1.68 -19.18 -14.73
C ALA A 376 1.29 -17.72 -15.04
N ILE A 377 2.06 -17.03 -15.87
CA ILE A 377 1.75 -15.66 -16.29
C ILE A 377 0.44 -15.60 -17.08
N LEU A 378 0.20 -16.54 -17.99
CA LEU A 378 -1.06 -16.64 -18.74
C LEU A 378 -2.26 -16.81 -17.81
N VAL A 379 -2.16 -17.67 -16.81
CA VAL A 379 -3.25 -17.90 -15.85
C VAL A 379 -3.49 -16.66 -14.98
N LEU A 380 -2.43 -16.01 -14.51
CA LEU A 380 -2.55 -14.76 -13.76
C LEU A 380 -3.23 -13.67 -14.58
N HIS A 381 -2.85 -13.53 -15.83
CA HIS A 381 -3.47 -12.57 -16.75
C HIS A 381 -4.97 -12.88 -16.97
N TYR A 382 -5.29 -14.14 -17.20
CA TYR A 382 -6.69 -14.58 -17.38
C TYR A 382 -7.54 -14.34 -16.12
N MET A 383 -6.97 -14.47 -14.94
CA MET A 383 -7.62 -14.17 -13.67
C MET A 383 -7.74 -12.67 -13.39
N GLY A 384 -7.19 -11.80 -14.24
CA GLY A 384 -7.20 -10.36 -14.06
C GLY A 384 -6.18 -9.84 -13.04
N LEU A 385 -5.19 -10.65 -12.69
CA LEU A 385 -4.12 -10.28 -11.76
C LEU A 385 -2.93 -9.66 -12.52
N SER A 386 -2.29 -8.67 -11.90
CA SER A 386 -1.08 -8.05 -12.43
C SER A 386 0.16 -8.92 -12.15
N ILE A 387 1.22 -8.67 -12.92
CA ILE A 387 2.56 -9.13 -12.55
C ILE A 387 3.09 -8.22 -11.45
N ASN A 388 3.40 -8.78 -10.29
CA ASN A 388 3.88 -8.02 -9.15
C ASN A 388 4.99 -8.79 -8.42
N THR A 389 5.58 -8.16 -7.40
CA THR A 389 6.65 -8.79 -6.63
C THR A 389 6.20 -10.09 -5.95
N MET A 390 4.93 -10.18 -5.56
CA MET A 390 4.37 -11.38 -4.94
C MET A 390 4.25 -12.54 -5.93
N SER A 391 3.68 -12.30 -7.11
CA SER A 391 3.55 -13.32 -8.15
C SER A 391 4.93 -13.76 -8.68
N LEU A 392 5.83 -12.82 -8.93
CA LEU A 392 7.21 -13.13 -9.31
C LEU A 392 7.97 -13.84 -8.20
N GLY A 393 7.75 -13.47 -6.95
CA GLY A 393 8.31 -14.15 -5.79
C GLY A 393 7.84 -15.60 -5.67
N GLY A 394 6.56 -15.85 -5.89
CA GLY A 394 6.01 -17.19 -5.97
C GLY A 394 6.63 -18.04 -7.07
N MET A 395 6.81 -17.46 -8.26
CA MET A 395 7.52 -18.11 -9.36
C MET A 395 9.00 -18.37 -9.04
N ALA A 396 9.69 -17.42 -8.42
CA ALA A 396 11.08 -17.55 -8.02
C ALA A 396 11.29 -18.67 -6.98
N ILE A 397 10.40 -18.77 -6.01
CA ILE A 397 10.44 -19.87 -5.02
C ILE A 397 10.16 -21.21 -5.69
N ALA A 398 9.26 -21.22 -6.70
CA ALA A 398 8.92 -22.44 -7.43
C ALA A 398 10.04 -22.95 -8.35
N ILE A 399 10.95 -22.09 -8.81
CA ILE A 399 11.95 -22.44 -9.85
C ILE A 399 12.68 -23.76 -9.55
N GLY A 400 13.17 -23.91 -8.34
CA GLY A 400 13.87 -25.14 -7.94
C GLY A 400 12.99 -26.37 -8.00
N SER A 401 11.71 -26.23 -7.68
CA SER A 401 10.75 -27.34 -7.67
C SER A 401 10.13 -27.62 -9.04
N LEU A 402 10.19 -26.69 -9.99
CA LEU A 402 9.60 -26.85 -11.32
C LEU A 402 10.27 -27.91 -12.17
N VAL A 403 11.57 -28.11 -12.01
CA VAL A 403 12.33 -29.12 -12.74
C VAL A 403 12.25 -30.50 -12.12
N ASP A 404 11.78 -30.62 -10.90
CA ASP A 404 11.81 -31.86 -10.12
C ASP A 404 11.03 -32.99 -10.78
N ASP A 405 9.83 -32.73 -11.24
CA ASP A 405 8.98 -33.72 -11.89
C ASP A 405 9.61 -34.18 -13.23
N ALA A 406 10.17 -33.24 -13.97
CA ALA A 406 10.87 -33.54 -15.21
C ALA A 406 12.15 -34.36 -14.96
N ILE A 407 12.90 -34.04 -13.91
CA ILE A 407 14.11 -34.79 -13.51
C ILE A 407 13.76 -36.22 -13.20
N VAL A 408 12.74 -36.47 -12.40
CA VAL A 408 12.32 -37.85 -12.03
C VAL A 408 11.95 -38.65 -13.29
N ASP A 409 11.15 -38.05 -14.17
CA ASP A 409 10.76 -38.75 -15.41
C ASP A 409 11.94 -38.98 -16.36
N VAL A 410 12.75 -37.96 -16.60
CA VAL A 410 13.92 -38.04 -17.47
C VAL A 410 14.91 -39.09 -16.97
N GLU A 411 15.19 -39.09 -15.68
CA GLU A 411 16.14 -40.05 -15.10
C GLU A 411 15.61 -41.48 -15.20
N ASN A 412 14.32 -41.69 -14.91
CA ASN A 412 13.71 -43.02 -15.03
C ASN A 412 13.68 -43.50 -16.49
N VAL A 413 13.32 -42.67 -17.43
CA VAL A 413 13.33 -42.96 -18.86
C VAL A 413 14.75 -43.26 -19.33
N TRP A 414 15.74 -42.50 -18.91
CA TRP A 414 17.12 -42.69 -19.26
C TRP A 414 17.68 -44.04 -18.75
N LYS A 415 17.33 -44.37 -17.50
CA LYS A 415 17.67 -45.65 -16.90
C LYS A 415 17.09 -46.81 -17.70
N HIS A 416 15.83 -46.77 -18.02
CA HIS A 416 15.16 -47.84 -18.79
C HIS A 416 15.65 -47.95 -20.22
N LEU A 417 15.93 -46.84 -20.89
CA LEU A 417 16.54 -46.83 -22.23
C LEU A 417 17.95 -47.42 -22.22
N ARG A 418 18.73 -47.11 -21.21
CA ARG A 418 20.09 -47.69 -21.03
C ARG A 418 20.02 -49.20 -20.79
N GLU A 419 19.12 -49.67 -19.94
CA GLU A 419 18.89 -51.09 -19.68
C GLU A 419 18.43 -51.80 -20.94
N ASN A 420 17.51 -51.24 -21.71
CA ASN A 420 17.03 -51.80 -22.98
C ASN A 420 18.14 -51.93 -24.01
N ARG A 421 19.09 -51.02 -24.05
CA ARG A 421 20.26 -51.08 -24.95
C ARG A 421 21.29 -52.14 -24.58
N MET A 422 21.33 -52.51 -23.29
CA MET A 422 22.19 -53.60 -22.83
C MET A 422 21.66 -54.98 -23.26
N LEU A 423 20.39 -55.10 -23.62
CA LEU A 423 19.79 -56.34 -24.10
C LEU A 423 20.30 -56.70 -25.49
N PRO A 424 20.34 -58.01 -25.85
CA PRO A 424 20.63 -58.48 -27.21
C PRO A 424 19.67 -57.86 -28.20
N ALA A 425 20.13 -57.67 -29.45
CA ALA A 425 19.38 -56.98 -30.49
C ALA A 425 17.96 -57.54 -30.78
N GLY A 426 17.76 -58.84 -30.59
CA GLY A 426 16.44 -59.47 -30.76
C GLY A 426 15.46 -59.29 -29.60
N GLU A 427 15.95 -58.88 -28.44
CA GLU A 427 15.11 -58.68 -27.24
C GLU A 427 14.81 -57.21 -26.94
N ARG A 428 15.31 -56.29 -27.73
CA ARG A 428 15.10 -54.84 -27.55
C ARG A 428 13.69 -54.43 -27.89
N LYS A 429 13.07 -53.67 -27.00
CA LYS A 429 11.74 -53.08 -27.20
C LYS A 429 11.85 -51.75 -28.01
N PRO A 430 10.80 -51.37 -28.74
CA PRO A 430 10.73 -50.07 -29.40
C PRO A 430 10.94 -48.94 -28.39
N VAL A 431 11.59 -47.86 -28.80
CA VAL A 431 11.88 -46.68 -27.93
C VAL A 431 10.61 -46.09 -27.34
N LEU A 432 9.57 -45.97 -28.10
CA LEU A 432 8.27 -45.41 -27.64
C LEU A 432 7.65 -46.24 -26.51
N ASP A 433 7.72 -47.56 -26.60
CA ASP A 433 7.19 -48.45 -25.56
C ASP A 433 8.01 -48.35 -24.26
N VAL A 434 9.33 -48.27 -24.37
CA VAL A 434 10.22 -48.12 -23.23
C VAL A 434 9.96 -46.79 -22.52
N VAL A 435 9.84 -45.70 -23.27
CA VAL A 435 9.52 -44.37 -22.73
C VAL A 435 8.14 -44.36 -22.07
N PHE A 436 7.15 -44.98 -22.70
CA PHE A 436 5.82 -45.07 -22.10
C PHE A 436 5.79 -45.82 -20.78
N HIS A 437 6.45 -46.97 -20.71
CA HIS A 437 6.50 -47.74 -19.46
C HIS A 437 7.27 -47.03 -18.34
N ALA A 438 8.39 -46.39 -18.66
CA ALA A 438 9.17 -45.64 -17.71
C ALA A 438 8.39 -44.43 -17.16
N SER A 439 7.73 -43.64 -18.02
CA SER A 439 6.93 -42.51 -17.61
C SER A 439 5.66 -42.93 -16.83
N ARG A 440 5.06 -44.06 -17.22
CA ARG A 440 3.94 -44.64 -16.50
C ARG A 440 4.27 -45.01 -15.06
N GLU A 441 5.48 -45.51 -14.82
CA GLU A 441 5.96 -45.97 -13.51
C GLU A 441 6.00 -44.81 -12.50
N VAL A 442 6.42 -43.62 -12.93
CA VAL A 442 6.61 -42.45 -12.05
C VAL A 442 5.40 -41.49 -11.98
N ARG A 443 4.36 -41.71 -12.77
CA ARG A 443 3.23 -40.76 -12.89
C ARG A 443 2.49 -40.50 -11.59
N MET A 444 2.20 -41.56 -10.81
CA MET A 444 1.45 -41.39 -9.55
C MET A 444 2.29 -40.74 -8.47
N PRO A 445 3.53 -41.11 -8.27
CA PRO A 445 4.43 -40.36 -7.37
C PRO A 445 4.55 -38.87 -7.72
N ILE A 446 4.67 -38.53 -8.99
CA ILE A 446 4.73 -37.13 -9.46
C ILE A 446 3.44 -36.39 -9.10
N LEU A 447 2.29 -36.95 -9.46
CA LEU A 447 0.98 -36.32 -9.19
C LEU A 447 0.75 -36.14 -7.68
N ASN A 448 0.99 -37.18 -6.90
CA ASN A 448 0.80 -37.14 -5.46
C ASN A 448 1.74 -36.14 -4.78
N SER A 449 2.97 -36.05 -5.19
CA SER A 449 3.92 -35.07 -4.64
C SER A 449 3.51 -33.64 -4.97
N THR A 450 3.02 -33.38 -6.16
CA THR A 450 2.46 -32.06 -6.52
C THR A 450 1.22 -31.72 -5.71
N LEU A 451 0.30 -32.66 -5.51
CA LEU A 451 -0.89 -32.45 -4.68
C LEU A 451 -0.53 -32.16 -3.22
N ILE A 452 0.47 -32.83 -2.67
CA ILE A 452 0.94 -32.58 -1.30
C ILE A 452 1.48 -31.15 -1.17
N ILE A 453 2.28 -30.70 -2.11
CA ILE A 453 2.82 -29.33 -2.10
C ILE A 453 1.67 -28.29 -2.23
N VAL A 454 0.72 -28.55 -3.11
CA VAL A 454 -0.45 -27.67 -3.26
C VAL A 454 -1.26 -27.61 -1.96
N VAL A 455 -1.52 -28.74 -1.32
CA VAL A 455 -2.22 -28.78 -0.03
C VAL A 455 -1.47 -28.01 1.05
N SER A 456 -0.15 -28.05 1.06
CA SER A 456 0.65 -27.30 2.01
C SER A 456 0.47 -25.77 1.88
N PHE A 457 0.13 -25.27 0.69
CA PHE A 457 -0.13 -23.86 0.42
C PHE A 457 -1.58 -23.41 0.67
N ILE A 458 -2.50 -24.32 0.88
CA ILE A 458 -3.92 -23.99 1.16
C ILE A 458 -4.07 -22.99 2.31
N PRO A 459 -3.32 -23.04 3.41
CA PRO A 459 -3.43 -22.05 4.48
C PRO A 459 -3.37 -20.59 4.05
N LEU A 460 -2.64 -20.25 2.98
CA LEU A 460 -2.59 -18.88 2.46
C LEU A 460 -3.96 -18.37 2.04
N PHE A 461 -4.81 -19.22 1.50
CA PHE A 461 -6.13 -18.86 0.99
C PHE A 461 -7.17 -18.60 2.08
N PHE A 462 -6.86 -18.94 3.32
CA PHE A 462 -7.67 -18.62 4.49
C PHE A 462 -7.30 -17.27 5.13
N LEU A 463 -6.22 -16.66 4.70
CA LEU A 463 -5.89 -15.31 5.13
C LEU A 463 -6.94 -14.33 4.62
N SER A 464 -7.36 -13.44 5.50
CA SER A 464 -8.30 -12.38 5.20
C SER A 464 -7.61 -11.02 5.31
N GLY A 465 -8.28 -9.98 4.87
CA GLY A 465 -7.75 -8.63 4.98
C GLY A 465 -6.64 -8.34 3.97
N MET A 466 -5.77 -7.43 4.34
CA MET A 466 -4.65 -7.00 3.51
C MET A 466 -3.65 -8.13 3.28
N GLU A 467 -3.37 -8.92 4.31
CA GLU A 467 -2.43 -10.04 4.27
C GLU A 467 -2.86 -11.06 3.19
N GLY A 468 -4.15 -11.37 3.17
CA GLY A 468 -4.71 -12.27 2.16
C GLY A 468 -4.56 -11.71 0.75
N ARG A 469 -4.89 -10.45 0.55
CA ARG A 469 -4.74 -9.80 -0.76
C ARG A 469 -3.30 -9.71 -1.24
N MET A 470 -2.38 -9.52 -0.31
CA MET A 470 -0.95 -9.44 -0.62
C MET A 470 -0.34 -10.81 -0.94
N LEU A 471 -0.68 -11.85 -0.18
CA LEU A 471 0.00 -13.13 -0.22
C LEU A 471 -0.68 -14.20 -1.09
N VAL A 472 -1.98 -14.10 -1.33
CA VAL A 472 -2.70 -15.04 -2.21
C VAL A 472 -2.13 -15.10 -3.62
N PRO A 473 -1.78 -14.00 -4.29
CA PRO A 473 -1.14 -14.05 -5.61
C PRO A 473 0.17 -14.83 -5.64
N LEU A 474 0.97 -14.78 -4.57
CA LEU A 474 2.16 -15.61 -4.42
C LEU A 474 1.80 -17.09 -4.42
N GLY A 475 0.81 -17.48 -3.62
CA GLY A 475 0.31 -18.86 -3.57
C GLY A 475 -0.25 -19.32 -4.91
N ILE A 476 -1.02 -18.50 -5.59
CA ILE A 476 -1.57 -18.80 -6.93
C ILE A 476 -0.44 -19.02 -7.94
N ALA A 477 0.52 -18.11 -8.01
CA ALA A 477 1.65 -18.21 -8.94
C ALA A 477 2.46 -19.48 -8.70
N PHE A 478 2.72 -19.80 -7.45
CA PHE A 478 3.44 -21.03 -7.06
C PHE A 478 2.67 -22.29 -7.48
N ILE A 479 1.40 -22.40 -7.10
CA ILE A 479 0.55 -23.55 -7.39
C ILE A 479 0.40 -23.76 -8.90
N VAL A 480 0.10 -22.70 -9.64
CA VAL A 480 -0.09 -22.78 -11.10
C VAL A 480 1.22 -23.20 -11.78
N SER A 481 2.35 -22.66 -11.35
CA SER A 481 3.65 -23.05 -11.88
C SER A 481 3.93 -24.54 -11.66
N LEU A 482 3.63 -25.05 -10.48
CA LEU A 482 3.79 -26.48 -10.17
C LEU A 482 2.85 -27.39 -10.98
N PHE A 483 1.58 -27.01 -11.11
CA PHE A 483 0.64 -27.77 -11.96
C PHE A 483 1.07 -27.77 -13.42
N ALA A 484 1.51 -26.64 -13.93
CA ALA A 484 2.05 -26.54 -15.29
C ALA A 484 3.27 -27.44 -15.47
N SER A 485 4.18 -27.43 -14.50
CA SER A 485 5.34 -28.34 -14.48
C SER A 485 4.93 -29.81 -14.51
N THR A 486 3.95 -30.21 -13.73
CA THR A 486 3.44 -31.59 -13.70
C THR A 486 2.81 -31.96 -15.05
N VAL A 487 2.01 -31.11 -15.65
CA VAL A 487 1.43 -31.34 -16.98
C VAL A 487 2.51 -31.46 -18.03
N VAL A 488 3.53 -30.62 -18.00
CA VAL A 488 4.67 -30.70 -18.92
C VAL A 488 5.46 -32.01 -18.71
N ALA A 489 5.67 -32.42 -17.49
CA ALA A 489 6.35 -33.68 -17.18
C ALA A 489 5.58 -34.90 -17.67
N LEU A 490 4.26 -34.86 -17.73
CA LEU A 490 3.41 -35.95 -18.23
C LEU A 490 3.19 -35.92 -19.76
N THR A 491 3.43 -34.82 -20.41
CA THR A 491 3.16 -34.63 -21.85
C THR A 491 4.41 -34.39 -22.67
N LEU A 492 5.07 -33.23 -22.47
CA LEU A 492 6.21 -32.82 -23.28
C LEU A 492 7.49 -33.61 -22.95
N THR A 493 7.74 -33.90 -21.70
CA THR A 493 8.97 -34.59 -21.27
C THR A 493 9.10 -35.98 -21.86
N PRO A 494 8.07 -36.85 -21.86
CA PRO A 494 8.13 -38.14 -22.57
C PRO A 494 8.40 -37.98 -24.05
N VAL A 495 7.77 -37.01 -24.72
CA VAL A 495 7.97 -36.72 -26.14
C VAL A 495 9.40 -36.30 -26.43
N LEU A 496 9.96 -35.39 -25.65
CA LEU A 496 11.35 -34.95 -25.80
C LEU A 496 12.35 -36.09 -25.52
N CYS A 497 12.07 -36.92 -24.53
CA CYS A 497 12.87 -38.13 -24.26
C CYS A 497 12.87 -39.09 -25.46
N SER A 498 11.73 -39.27 -26.09
CA SER A 498 11.60 -40.14 -27.28
C SER A 498 12.44 -39.62 -28.47
N TYR A 499 12.47 -38.31 -28.67
CA TYR A 499 13.26 -37.70 -29.75
C TYR A 499 14.75 -37.54 -29.43
N LEU A 500 15.11 -37.08 -28.27
CA LEU A 500 16.49 -36.72 -27.94
C LEU A 500 17.29 -37.87 -27.37
N LEU A 501 16.65 -38.76 -26.64
CA LEU A 501 17.33 -39.92 -25.99
C LEU A 501 17.18 -41.22 -26.79
N GLY A 502 16.27 -41.24 -27.75
CA GLY A 502 15.99 -42.45 -28.57
C GLY A 502 16.97 -42.72 -29.71
N GLY A 503 17.93 -41.82 -30.01
CA GLY A 503 18.88 -41.99 -31.12
C GLY A 503 20.03 -42.93 -30.81
N ASP A 504 20.69 -43.43 -31.87
CA ASP A 504 21.89 -44.26 -31.71
C ASP A 504 23.07 -43.41 -31.18
N PHE A 505 23.60 -43.80 -30.04
CA PHE A 505 24.86 -43.24 -29.57
C PHE A 505 26.04 -43.82 -30.37
N LYS A 506 26.94 -42.98 -30.84
CA LYS A 506 28.16 -43.41 -31.51
C LYS A 506 28.93 -44.44 -30.63
N LYS A 507 29.60 -45.32 -31.27
CA LYS A 507 30.29 -46.53 -30.80
C LYS A 507 31.17 -46.51 -29.52
N ASN A 508 31.18 -45.49 -28.72
CA ASN A 508 32.08 -45.33 -27.57
C ASN A 508 31.41 -45.61 -26.22
N GLY A 509 30.76 -46.75 -26.06
CA GLY A 509 30.35 -47.22 -24.74
C GLY A 509 29.15 -46.51 -24.13
N LEU A 510 28.56 -47.10 -23.10
CA LEU A 510 27.47 -46.52 -22.29
C LEU A 510 27.93 -45.23 -21.63
N PRO A 511 27.09 -44.21 -21.61
CA PRO A 511 27.41 -42.98 -20.86
C PRO A 511 27.66 -43.31 -19.40
N LYS A 512 28.81 -42.90 -18.88
CA LYS A 512 29.16 -43.09 -17.48
C LYS A 512 28.33 -42.15 -16.61
N GLU A 513 28.01 -42.60 -15.40
CA GLU A 513 27.43 -41.70 -14.41
C GLU A 513 28.37 -40.51 -14.17
N ALA A 514 27.81 -39.35 -13.85
CA ALA A 514 28.58 -38.14 -13.53
C ALA A 514 29.56 -38.43 -12.37
N PHE A 515 30.76 -37.88 -12.46
CA PHE A 515 31.76 -38.02 -11.41
C PHE A 515 31.24 -37.58 -10.04
N VAL A 516 30.50 -36.45 -9.99
CA VAL A 516 29.90 -35.93 -8.77
C VAL A 516 28.92 -36.95 -8.17
N ALA A 517 28.08 -37.56 -8.99
CA ALA A 517 27.11 -38.56 -8.55
C ALA A 517 27.77 -39.78 -7.94
N VAL A 518 28.82 -40.30 -8.59
CA VAL A 518 29.57 -41.46 -8.09
C VAL A 518 30.29 -41.14 -6.78
N TRP A 519 30.93 -39.99 -6.70
CA TRP A 519 31.60 -39.52 -5.49
C TRP A 519 30.64 -39.36 -4.31
N MET A 520 29.50 -38.76 -4.54
CA MET A 520 28.45 -38.56 -3.52
C MET A 520 27.88 -39.90 -3.05
N LYS A 521 27.58 -40.82 -3.95
CA LYS A 521 27.06 -42.16 -3.58
C LYS A 521 28.04 -42.91 -2.70
N LYS A 522 29.32 -42.84 -3.00
CA LYS A 522 30.37 -43.54 -2.21
C LYS A 522 30.43 -43.04 -0.76
N HIS A 523 30.39 -41.73 -0.58
CA HIS A 523 30.42 -41.12 0.77
C HIS A 523 29.10 -41.32 1.52
N TYR A 524 27.98 -41.18 0.81
CA TYR A 524 26.68 -41.42 1.40
C TYR A 524 26.45 -42.85 1.86
N GLU A 525 26.92 -43.87 1.11
CA GLU A 525 26.83 -45.27 1.49
C GLU A 525 27.51 -45.52 2.82
N ARG A 526 28.70 -44.97 3.03
CA ARG A 526 29.43 -45.10 4.30
C ARG A 526 28.66 -44.44 5.45
N GLY A 527 28.14 -43.24 5.24
CA GLY A 527 27.34 -42.53 6.22
C GLY A 527 26.03 -43.26 6.56
N LEU A 528 25.36 -43.81 5.55
CA LEU A 528 24.11 -44.56 5.72
C LEU A 528 24.34 -45.86 6.50
N LEU A 529 25.41 -46.63 6.19
CA LEU A 529 25.77 -47.84 6.95
C LEU A 529 26.04 -47.48 8.41
N TRP A 530 26.80 -46.42 8.66
CA TRP A 530 27.07 -45.98 10.03
C TRP A 530 25.77 -45.58 10.76
N ALA A 531 24.86 -44.87 10.09
CA ALA A 531 23.59 -44.46 10.66
C ALA A 531 22.68 -45.66 10.97
N LEU A 532 22.66 -46.68 10.11
CA LEU A 532 21.89 -47.90 10.35
C LEU A 532 22.45 -48.74 11.52
N GLU A 533 23.75 -48.70 11.74
CA GLU A 533 24.40 -49.36 12.88
C GLU A 533 24.20 -48.60 14.20
N HIS A 534 24.11 -47.26 14.13
CA HIS A 534 24.00 -46.39 15.30
C HIS A 534 22.62 -45.68 15.33
N LYS A 535 21.55 -46.43 15.16
CA LYS A 535 20.18 -45.89 15.10
C LYS A 535 19.77 -45.04 16.31
N ARG A 536 20.15 -45.53 17.52
CA ARG A 536 19.83 -44.80 18.76
C ARG A 536 20.53 -43.47 18.89
N THR A 537 21.77 -43.40 18.45
CA THR A 537 22.56 -42.16 18.44
C THR A 537 21.99 -41.13 17.46
N VAL A 538 21.62 -41.57 16.27
CA VAL A 538 21.03 -40.70 15.26
C VAL A 538 19.67 -40.16 15.71
N LEU A 539 18.79 -41.05 16.19
CA LEU A 539 17.46 -40.61 16.67
C LEU A 539 17.56 -39.73 17.92
N GLY A 540 18.42 -40.07 18.86
CA GLY A 540 18.67 -39.27 20.06
C GLY A 540 19.22 -37.88 19.74
N GLY A 541 20.19 -37.80 18.82
CA GLY A 541 20.77 -36.55 18.33
C GLY A 541 19.74 -35.68 17.62
N THR A 542 18.89 -36.27 16.78
CA THR A 542 17.81 -35.56 16.08
C THR A 542 16.76 -35.02 17.05
N ILE A 543 16.33 -35.80 18.03
CA ILE A 543 15.38 -35.38 19.06
C ILE A 543 15.99 -34.24 19.89
N ALA A 544 17.26 -34.35 20.26
CA ALA A 544 17.95 -33.31 21.01
C ALA A 544 18.04 -32.01 20.20
N LEU A 545 18.38 -32.06 18.92
CA LEU A 545 18.37 -30.89 18.03
C LEU A 545 16.99 -30.29 17.87
N PHE A 546 15.97 -31.12 17.75
CA PHE A 546 14.59 -30.64 17.67
C PHE A 546 14.16 -29.91 18.94
N ILE A 547 14.50 -30.43 20.12
CA ILE A 547 14.20 -29.77 21.41
C ILE A 547 14.94 -28.43 21.48
N VAL A 548 16.21 -28.39 21.10
CA VAL A 548 16.97 -27.13 21.05
C VAL A 548 16.37 -26.14 20.06
N ALA A 549 15.97 -26.59 18.88
CA ALA A 549 15.29 -25.76 17.89
C ALA A 549 13.94 -25.24 18.37
N LEU A 550 13.16 -26.06 19.06
CA LEU A 550 11.88 -25.66 19.64
C LEU A 550 12.09 -24.61 20.73
N GLY A 551 13.10 -24.78 21.58
CA GLY A 551 13.50 -23.77 22.57
C GLY A 551 13.94 -22.46 21.92
N ALA A 552 14.73 -22.52 20.86
CA ALA A 552 15.15 -21.36 20.09
C ALA A 552 13.97 -20.65 19.42
N PHE A 553 12.97 -21.39 18.90
CA PHE A 553 11.78 -20.82 18.31
C PHE A 553 11.02 -19.91 19.28
N PHE A 554 10.88 -20.30 20.53
CA PHE A 554 10.23 -19.49 21.56
C PHE A 554 11.04 -18.24 21.95
N THR A 555 12.31 -18.19 21.62
CA THR A 555 13.16 -17.00 21.84
C THR A 555 13.14 -16.03 20.65
N LEU A 556 12.63 -16.48 19.48
CA LEU A 556 12.51 -15.64 18.30
C LEU A 556 11.40 -14.61 18.49
N GLY A 557 11.65 -13.38 18.03
CA GLY A 557 10.65 -12.34 17.98
C GLY A 557 9.62 -12.61 16.87
N HIS A 558 8.52 -11.87 16.89
CA HIS A 558 7.47 -11.95 15.88
C HIS A 558 7.23 -10.57 15.27
N SER A 559 7.20 -10.51 13.96
CA SER A 559 6.90 -9.31 13.20
C SER A 559 5.83 -9.60 12.14
N PHE A 560 5.24 -8.54 11.59
CA PHE A 560 4.22 -8.66 10.55
C PHE A 560 4.87 -8.84 9.17
N LEU A 561 5.35 -7.75 8.62
CA LEU A 561 6.08 -7.73 7.34
C LEU A 561 7.46 -7.12 7.55
N PRO A 562 8.47 -7.56 6.77
CA PRO A 562 9.74 -6.87 6.76
C PRO A 562 9.59 -5.42 6.29
N PRO A 563 10.43 -4.49 6.78
CA PRO A 563 10.39 -3.11 6.33
C PRO A 563 10.75 -3.03 4.84
N PHE A 564 9.96 -2.27 4.07
CA PHE A 564 10.24 -2.02 2.66
C PHE A 564 11.35 -0.99 2.49
N ASN A 565 12.08 -1.07 1.40
CA ASN A 565 13.02 -0.06 0.98
C ASN A 565 12.49 0.61 -0.30
N GLU A 566 11.81 1.73 -0.13
CA GLU A 566 11.13 2.44 -1.21
C GLU A 566 12.00 3.51 -1.87
N GLY A 567 13.19 3.77 -1.31
CA GLY A 567 14.09 4.79 -1.83
C GLY A 567 13.65 6.22 -1.54
N SER A 568 12.69 6.42 -0.65
CA SER A 568 12.21 7.73 -0.22
C SER A 568 11.74 7.68 1.23
N PHE A 569 11.95 8.77 1.97
CA PHE A 569 11.34 8.97 3.28
C PHE A 569 10.10 9.83 3.14
N THR A 570 9.05 9.47 3.86
CA THR A 570 7.89 10.32 4.12
C THR A 570 7.91 10.70 5.59
N ILE A 571 8.09 11.98 5.86
CA ILE A 571 8.32 12.50 7.20
C ILE A 571 7.17 13.43 7.58
N ASN A 572 6.48 13.11 8.66
CA ASN A 572 5.48 13.99 9.23
C ASN A 572 6.09 14.83 10.35
N VAL A 573 5.92 16.12 10.24
CA VAL A 573 6.31 17.12 11.25
C VAL A 573 5.04 17.77 11.75
N SER A 574 4.62 17.40 12.96
CA SER A 574 3.40 17.90 13.60
C SER A 574 3.76 18.92 14.66
N SER A 575 3.54 20.18 14.35
CA SER A 575 3.75 21.29 15.28
C SER A 575 2.60 21.41 16.29
N LEU A 576 2.72 22.29 17.26
CA LEU A 576 1.69 22.53 18.27
C LEU A 576 0.39 23.03 17.61
N PRO A 577 -0.76 22.52 18.04
CA PRO A 577 -2.06 23.07 17.63
C PRO A 577 -2.19 24.56 17.92
N GLY A 578 -2.88 25.28 17.06
CA GLY A 578 -3.04 26.73 17.17
C GLY A 578 -1.89 27.56 16.57
N ILE A 579 -0.84 26.91 16.10
CA ILE A 579 0.21 27.59 15.34
C ILE A 579 -0.38 28.10 14.00
N SER A 580 0.08 29.26 13.55
CA SER A 580 -0.32 29.78 12.25
C SER A 580 0.31 28.99 11.11
N LEU A 581 -0.29 29.03 9.93
CA LEU A 581 0.29 28.39 8.75
C LEU A 581 1.69 28.92 8.43
N GLU A 582 1.93 30.19 8.63
CA GLU A 582 3.24 30.83 8.41
C GLU A 582 4.30 30.30 9.37
N GLU A 583 3.99 30.15 10.65
CA GLU A 583 4.94 29.60 11.63
C GLU A 583 5.16 28.09 11.38
N SER A 584 4.14 27.36 11.02
CA SER A 584 4.26 25.97 10.60
C SER A 584 5.15 25.82 9.35
N ASP A 585 5.02 26.73 8.40
CA ASP A 585 5.89 26.80 7.22
C ASP A 585 7.37 27.03 7.58
N LYS A 586 7.66 27.89 8.55
CA LYS A 586 9.01 28.11 9.03
C LYS A 586 9.63 26.85 9.64
N ILE A 587 8.87 26.13 10.47
CA ILE A 587 9.33 24.87 11.06
C ILE A 587 9.56 23.82 9.96
N GLY A 588 8.65 23.71 9.01
CA GLY A 588 8.81 22.83 7.86
C GLY A 588 10.03 23.17 7.03
N ARG A 589 10.32 24.44 6.82
CA ARG A 589 11.51 24.90 6.09
C ARG A 589 12.81 24.53 6.82
N GLN A 590 12.84 24.66 8.14
CA GLN A 590 13.98 24.19 8.95
C GLN A 590 14.18 22.68 8.79
N ALA A 591 13.09 21.91 8.78
CA ALA A 591 13.17 20.47 8.54
C ALA A 591 13.73 20.15 7.15
N GLU A 592 13.32 20.87 6.12
CA GLU A 592 13.85 20.70 4.76
C GLU A 592 15.35 21.01 4.68
N GLU A 593 15.80 22.08 5.33
CA GLU A 593 17.23 22.45 5.39
C GLU A 593 18.06 21.37 6.08
N LEU A 594 17.56 20.83 7.20
CA LEU A 594 18.23 19.74 7.90
C LEU A 594 18.31 18.47 7.07
N LEU A 595 17.27 18.14 6.33
CA LEU A 595 17.24 16.97 5.43
C LEU A 595 18.17 17.13 4.23
N LEU A 596 18.19 18.31 3.62
CA LEU A 596 19.08 18.60 2.49
C LEU A 596 20.57 18.59 2.86
N ALA A 597 20.90 18.72 4.14
CA ALA A 597 22.26 18.58 4.63
C ALA A 597 22.77 17.12 4.63
N ILE A 598 21.90 16.14 4.46
CA ILE A 598 22.25 14.72 4.37
C ILE A 598 22.63 14.41 2.91
N PRO A 599 23.84 13.87 2.67
CA PRO A 599 24.33 13.68 1.29
C PRO A 599 23.47 12.78 0.42
N GLU A 600 22.81 11.79 0.98
CA GLU A 600 21.97 10.83 0.27
C GLU A 600 20.62 11.42 -0.17
N ILE A 601 20.17 12.50 0.47
CA ILE A 601 18.91 13.18 0.11
C ILE A 601 19.20 14.25 -0.93
N LYS A 602 18.68 14.05 -2.14
CA LYS A 602 18.93 14.92 -3.29
C LYS A 602 17.90 16.02 -3.44
N THR A 603 16.67 15.75 -3.09
CA THR A 603 15.57 16.70 -3.16
C THR A 603 14.61 16.48 -2.00
N VAL A 604 13.88 17.51 -1.63
CA VAL A 604 12.78 17.41 -0.67
C VAL A 604 11.61 18.25 -1.17
N ALA A 605 10.41 17.77 -0.92
CA ALA A 605 9.20 18.53 -1.16
C ALA A 605 8.29 18.41 0.06
N ARG A 606 7.68 19.50 0.44
CA ARG A 606 6.85 19.59 1.63
C ARG A 606 5.46 20.09 1.34
N LYS A 607 4.48 19.40 1.91
CA LYS A 607 3.08 19.81 1.97
C LYS A 607 2.77 20.23 3.41
N THR A 608 2.33 21.44 3.63
CA THR A 608 1.88 21.92 4.96
C THR A 608 0.39 22.23 4.89
N GLY A 609 -0.39 21.63 5.79
CA GLY A 609 -1.85 21.73 5.72
C GLY A 609 -2.45 20.78 4.69
N ARG A 610 -3.58 21.15 4.10
CA ARG A 610 -4.34 20.30 3.18
C ARG A 610 -4.76 21.04 1.90
N ALA A 611 -5.05 20.28 0.87
CA ALA A 611 -5.79 20.76 -0.28
C ALA A 611 -7.30 20.84 0.04
N GLU A 612 -8.08 21.45 -0.83
CA GLU A 612 -9.54 21.44 -0.74
C GLU A 612 -10.05 20.00 -0.97
N LEU A 613 -10.97 19.56 -0.13
CA LEU A 613 -11.51 18.18 -0.15
C LEU A 613 -10.41 17.11 -0.17
N ASP A 614 -9.43 17.26 0.70
CA ASP A 614 -8.34 16.32 0.87
C ASP A 614 -8.69 15.27 1.95
N GLU A 615 -8.69 14.02 1.57
CA GLU A 615 -9.01 12.90 2.47
C GLU A 615 -8.00 12.73 3.62
N HIS A 616 -6.80 13.26 3.50
CA HIS A 616 -5.79 13.17 4.56
C HIS A 616 -6.07 14.09 5.74
N ALA A 617 -6.93 15.07 5.59
CA ALA A 617 -7.43 15.95 6.65
C ALA A 617 -6.35 16.57 7.55
N LEU A 618 -5.19 16.88 7.00
CA LEU A 618 -4.08 17.47 7.75
C LEU A 618 -4.41 18.90 8.18
N GLY A 619 -4.18 19.21 9.46
CA GLY A 619 -4.25 20.56 9.96
C GLY A 619 -3.08 21.43 9.48
N VAL A 620 -3.20 22.75 9.61
CA VAL A 620 -2.14 23.69 9.22
C VAL A 620 -0.85 23.53 10.05
N ASN A 621 -0.94 22.87 11.20
CA ASN A 621 0.20 22.55 12.06
C ASN A 621 0.99 21.33 11.61
N VAL A 622 0.53 20.60 10.61
CA VAL A 622 1.14 19.35 10.14
C VAL A 622 1.78 19.57 8.77
N SER A 623 3.03 19.15 8.66
CA SER A 623 3.77 19.13 7.40
C SER A 623 4.14 17.68 7.05
N GLU A 624 3.94 17.31 5.80
CA GLU A 624 4.40 16.04 5.24
C GLU A 624 5.52 16.31 4.24
N ILE A 625 6.66 15.69 4.44
CA ILE A 625 7.86 15.90 3.62
C ILE A 625 8.19 14.60 2.89
N GLU A 626 8.28 14.69 1.57
CA GLU A 626 8.82 13.62 0.72
C GLU A 626 10.31 13.90 0.48
N ALA A 627 11.15 12.95 0.87
CA ALA A 627 12.60 13.06 0.78
C ALA A 627 13.18 11.82 0.09
N PRO A 628 13.19 11.77 -1.25
CA PRO A 628 13.84 10.70 -1.98
C PRO A 628 15.34 10.70 -1.71
N PHE A 629 15.90 9.50 -1.52
CA PHE A 629 17.33 9.31 -1.23
C PHE A 629 17.95 8.25 -2.14
N GLU A 630 19.24 8.38 -2.35
CA GLU A 630 20.08 7.41 -3.04
C GLU A 630 21.21 6.99 -2.09
N LEU A 631 21.28 5.69 -1.79
CA LEU A 631 22.30 5.15 -0.88
C LEU A 631 23.67 5.17 -1.55
N ASP A 632 24.66 5.73 -0.87
CA ASP A 632 26.05 5.79 -1.31
C ASP A 632 26.96 5.37 -0.15
N GLY A 633 27.24 4.07 -0.06
CA GLY A 633 28.17 3.50 0.92
C GLY A 633 27.62 3.32 2.34
N ARG A 634 26.49 3.92 2.68
CA ARG A 634 25.82 3.71 3.98
C ARG A 634 24.55 2.87 3.80
N SER A 635 24.18 2.13 4.84
CA SER A 635 22.94 1.36 4.85
C SER A 635 21.71 2.26 5.02
N HIS A 636 20.55 1.77 4.63
CA HIS A 636 19.27 2.45 4.87
C HIS A 636 19.08 2.80 6.35
N GLN A 637 19.42 1.89 7.25
CA GLN A 637 19.28 2.10 8.69
C GLN A 637 20.18 3.23 9.21
N GLU A 638 21.40 3.31 8.73
CA GLU A 638 22.34 4.40 9.12
C GLU A 638 21.83 5.76 8.67
N VAL A 639 21.31 5.86 7.44
CA VAL A 639 20.71 7.09 6.92
C VAL A 639 19.46 7.47 7.71
N LEU A 640 18.61 6.49 8.04
CA LEU A 640 17.41 6.71 8.85
C LEU A 640 17.74 7.23 10.25
N GLU A 641 18.76 6.68 10.90
CA GLU A 641 19.22 7.14 12.21
C GLU A 641 19.77 8.57 12.15
N GLU A 642 20.49 8.92 11.10
CA GLU A 642 20.95 10.30 10.88
C GLU A 642 19.78 11.26 10.67
N VAL A 643 18.77 10.87 9.90
CA VAL A 643 17.55 11.66 9.74
C VAL A 643 16.86 11.90 11.07
N ARG A 644 16.68 10.86 11.89
CA ARG A 644 16.11 10.97 13.24
C ARG A 644 16.92 11.93 14.11
N HIS A 645 18.23 11.77 14.12
CA HIS A 645 19.12 12.62 14.94
C HIS A 645 19.05 14.09 14.50
N LYS A 646 19.11 14.36 13.20
CA LYS A 646 19.04 15.74 12.70
C LYS A 646 17.69 16.39 12.98
N LEU A 647 16.60 15.69 12.78
CA LEU A 647 15.26 16.22 13.02
C LEU A 647 14.92 16.34 14.51
N SER A 648 15.64 15.68 15.41
CA SER A 648 15.45 15.81 16.86
C SER A 648 15.74 17.21 17.39
N VAL A 649 16.44 18.03 16.63
CA VAL A 649 16.72 19.45 16.95
C VAL A 649 15.45 20.31 16.89
N LEU A 650 14.43 19.89 16.13
CA LEU A 650 13.17 20.61 16.03
C LEU A 650 12.38 20.48 17.33
N THR A 651 12.39 21.54 18.13
CA THR A 651 11.67 21.58 19.39
C THR A 651 10.19 21.92 19.20
N GLY A 652 9.31 21.27 19.96
CA GLY A 652 7.88 21.51 19.91
C GLY A 652 7.15 20.87 18.72
N ALA A 653 7.81 19.97 18.01
CA ALA A 653 7.23 19.21 16.92
C ALA A 653 7.35 17.71 17.16
N ASN A 654 6.31 16.97 16.82
CA ASN A 654 6.36 15.51 16.75
C ASN A 654 6.86 15.10 15.38
N ILE A 655 7.84 14.21 15.35
CA ILE A 655 8.42 13.71 14.11
C ILE A 655 8.07 12.23 13.95
N GLU A 656 7.49 11.88 12.84
CA GLU A 656 7.23 10.50 12.42
C GLU A 656 7.90 10.25 11.08
N ILE A 657 8.77 9.25 11.01
CA ILE A 657 9.53 8.94 9.82
C ILE A 657 9.08 7.58 9.29
N GLY A 658 8.66 7.55 8.05
CA GLY A 658 8.27 6.34 7.35
C GLY A 658 8.67 6.41 5.89
N GLN A 659 8.02 5.60 5.10
CA GLN A 659 8.20 5.56 3.66
C GLN A 659 6.84 5.70 2.98
N PRO A 660 6.76 6.15 1.73
CA PRO A 660 5.48 6.54 1.11
C PRO A 660 4.40 5.46 1.14
N ILE A 661 4.74 4.24 0.75
CA ILE A 661 3.78 3.13 0.69
C ILE A 661 3.53 2.56 2.09
N SER A 662 4.59 2.38 2.87
CA SER A 662 4.48 1.87 4.25
C SER A 662 3.60 2.76 5.12
N HIS A 663 3.73 4.08 5.02
CA HIS A 663 2.86 5.04 5.71
C HIS A 663 1.38 4.86 5.38
N ARG A 664 1.06 4.61 4.11
CA ARG A 664 -0.32 4.40 3.67
C ARG A 664 -0.89 3.07 4.16
N ILE A 665 -0.07 2.03 4.13
CA ILE A 665 -0.45 0.72 4.68
C ILE A 665 -0.75 0.84 6.17
N ASP A 666 0.12 1.49 6.93
CA ASP A 666 -0.08 1.70 8.36
C ASP A 666 -1.32 2.56 8.65
N ALA A 667 -1.50 3.65 7.90
CA ALA A 667 -2.68 4.50 8.01
C ALA A 667 -3.98 3.74 7.71
N MET A 668 -3.96 2.83 6.74
CA MET A 668 -5.10 1.98 6.44
C MET A 668 -5.40 0.99 7.57
N LEU A 669 -4.38 0.37 8.15
CA LEU A 669 -4.55 -0.64 9.18
C LEU A 669 -5.09 -0.05 10.50
N SER A 670 -4.58 1.10 10.89
CA SER A 670 -4.85 1.67 12.22
C SER A 670 -5.38 3.10 12.23
N GLY A 671 -5.31 3.78 11.10
CA GLY A 671 -5.59 5.22 10.99
C GLY A 671 -4.42 6.10 11.43
N THR A 672 -3.25 5.53 11.73
CA THR A 672 -2.01 6.25 12.01
C THR A 672 -0.93 5.83 11.03
N GLN A 673 0.07 6.67 10.87
CA GLN A 673 1.18 6.41 9.95
C GLN A 673 2.37 5.71 10.63
N ALA A 674 2.12 5.05 11.76
CA ALA A 674 3.11 4.33 12.54
C ALA A 674 2.76 2.85 12.71
N ASN A 675 3.76 2.02 12.99
CA ASN A 675 3.60 0.56 13.13
C ASN A 675 2.74 0.17 14.33
N ILE A 676 2.83 0.94 15.41
CA ILE A 676 2.13 0.69 16.66
C ILE A 676 1.18 1.85 16.93
N ALA A 677 -0.07 1.54 17.16
CA ALA A 677 -1.09 2.49 17.57
C ALA A 677 -1.69 2.05 18.91
N ILE A 678 -1.45 2.85 19.95
CA ILE A 678 -2.11 2.69 21.24
C ILE A 678 -3.31 3.61 21.22
N LYS A 679 -4.50 3.05 21.06
CA LYS A 679 -5.75 3.81 20.95
C LYS A 679 -6.38 3.95 22.32
N LEU A 680 -6.46 5.17 22.82
CA LEU A 680 -7.14 5.50 24.07
C LEU A 680 -8.51 6.08 23.74
N PHE A 681 -9.54 5.44 24.22
CA PHE A 681 -10.95 5.84 24.05
C PHE A 681 -11.49 6.47 25.30
N GLY A 682 -12.26 7.52 25.14
CA GLY A 682 -12.91 8.23 26.24
C GLY A 682 -13.81 9.36 25.73
N ASP A 683 -14.33 10.17 26.63
CA ASP A 683 -15.24 11.28 26.33
C ASP A 683 -14.58 12.65 26.48
N ASP A 684 -13.60 12.78 27.35
CA ASP A 684 -12.93 14.04 27.68
C ASP A 684 -11.52 14.08 27.06
N LEU A 685 -11.35 14.93 26.04
CA LEU A 685 -10.07 15.05 25.31
C LEU A 685 -8.91 15.48 26.20
N ASN A 686 -9.13 16.37 27.17
CA ASN A 686 -8.10 16.83 28.08
C ASN A 686 -7.60 15.72 29.02
N LYS A 687 -8.54 14.94 29.55
CA LYS A 687 -8.20 13.74 30.35
C LYS A 687 -7.48 12.71 29.49
N MET A 688 -7.94 12.46 28.28
CA MET A 688 -7.30 11.53 27.35
C MET A 688 -5.88 11.98 27.02
N PHE A 689 -5.67 13.26 26.77
CA PHE A 689 -4.34 13.79 26.49
C PHE A 689 -3.39 13.65 27.68
N SER A 690 -3.88 13.93 28.89
CA SER A 690 -3.12 13.71 30.12
C SER A 690 -2.76 12.23 30.31
N LEU A 691 -3.72 11.33 30.14
CA LEU A 691 -3.49 9.88 30.19
C LEU A 691 -2.54 9.41 29.08
N GLY A 692 -2.66 9.96 27.87
CA GLY A 692 -1.77 9.68 26.76
C GLY A 692 -0.31 10.06 27.06
N ASN A 693 -0.08 11.21 27.70
CA ASN A 693 1.25 11.60 28.14
C ASN A 693 1.79 10.68 29.25
N GLN A 694 0.94 10.24 30.17
CA GLN A 694 1.32 9.24 31.19
C GLN A 694 1.69 7.92 30.55
N ILE A 695 0.96 7.48 29.53
CA ILE A 695 1.26 6.26 28.76
C ILE A 695 2.59 6.43 28.03
N LYS A 696 2.80 7.55 27.36
CA LYS A 696 4.08 7.87 26.69
C LYS A 696 5.26 7.78 27.66
N GLU A 697 5.15 8.39 28.83
CA GLU A 697 6.18 8.34 29.85
C GLU A 697 6.43 6.92 30.37
N ALA A 698 5.35 6.16 30.59
CA ALA A 698 5.43 4.77 31.05
C ALA A 698 6.14 3.83 30.08
N VAL A 699 6.04 4.07 28.78
CA VAL A 699 6.61 3.20 27.73
C VAL A 699 7.86 3.77 27.08
N SER A 700 8.29 4.96 27.45
CA SER A 700 9.43 5.67 26.83
C SER A 700 10.77 4.92 26.92
N ASP A 701 10.94 4.09 27.94
CA ASP A 701 12.14 3.30 28.19
C ASP A 701 12.06 1.86 27.69
N VAL A 702 10.99 1.49 26.99
CA VAL A 702 10.86 0.18 26.34
C VAL A 702 11.89 0.06 25.23
N GLU A 703 12.71 -0.99 25.29
CA GLU A 703 13.71 -1.25 24.26
C GLU A 703 13.06 -1.54 22.91
N GLY A 704 13.54 -0.93 21.86
CA GLY A 704 13.05 -1.10 20.50
C GLY A 704 11.94 -0.12 20.09
N ILE A 705 11.58 0.83 20.93
CA ILE A 705 10.64 1.92 20.59
C ILE A 705 11.39 3.07 19.89
N ALA A 706 10.78 3.59 18.84
CA ALA A 706 11.22 4.79 18.13
C ALA A 706 10.02 5.66 17.76
N ASP A 707 10.26 6.95 17.53
CA ASP A 707 9.25 7.90 17.08
C ASP A 707 7.97 7.90 17.95
N LEU A 708 8.15 7.78 19.26
CA LEU A 708 7.06 7.73 20.22
C LEU A 708 6.42 9.10 20.39
N ASN A 709 5.18 9.23 19.98
CA ASN A 709 4.43 10.48 20.01
C ASN A 709 3.01 10.27 20.55
N VAL A 710 2.48 11.30 21.20
CA VAL A 710 1.07 11.39 21.55
C VAL A 710 0.41 12.35 20.57
N GLU A 711 -0.76 12.01 20.07
CA GLU A 711 -1.57 12.91 19.26
C GLU A 711 -1.75 14.23 20.02
N GLN A 712 -1.41 15.34 19.37
CA GLN A 712 -1.44 16.65 20.01
C GLN A 712 -2.89 17.10 20.23
N GLN A 713 -3.29 17.19 21.49
CA GLN A 713 -4.60 17.66 21.93
C GLN A 713 -4.49 18.92 22.81
N ILE A 714 -3.40 19.66 22.66
CA ILE A 714 -3.31 20.98 23.23
C ILE A 714 -4.39 21.84 22.62
N GLU A 715 -5.18 22.47 23.46
CA GLU A 715 -6.24 23.35 23.01
C GLU A 715 -5.66 24.53 22.22
N ARG A 716 -6.32 24.88 21.13
CA ARG A 716 -5.99 26.04 20.33
C ARG A 716 -6.78 27.26 20.76
N PRO A 717 -6.24 28.47 20.62
CA PRO A 717 -6.99 29.68 20.89
C PRO A 717 -8.14 29.85 19.89
N GLU A 718 -9.28 30.22 20.42
CA GLU A 718 -10.48 30.56 19.68
C GLU A 718 -10.97 31.95 20.07
N LEU A 719 -11.64 32.62 19.15
CA LEU A 719 -12.29 33.87 19.39
C LEU A 719 -13.81 33.68 19.27
N LYS A 720 -14.55 33.88 20.36
CA LYS A 720 -16.01 33.74 20.38
C LYS A 720 -16.67 35.12 20.35
N ILE A 721 -17.59 35.32 19.41
CA ILE A 721 -18.42 36.50 19.30
C ILE A 721 -19.82 36.11 19.76
N ILE A 722 -20.15 36.44 20.99
CA ILE A 722 -21.39 36.00 21.64
C ILE A 722 -22.39 37.12 21.66
N PRO A 723 -23.56 36.98 20.98
CA PRO A 723 -24.54 38.03 20.95
C PRO A 723 -25.18 38.28 22.32
N ARG A 724 -25.39 39.56 22.65
CA ARG A 724 -26.21 39.99 23.76
C ARG A 724 -27.66 40.17 23.23
N ARG A 725 -28.47 39.14 23.40
CA ARG A 725 -29.82 39.10 22.80
C ARG A 725 -30.72 40.28 23.19
N GLU A 726 -30.56 40.73 24.41
CA GLU A 726 -31.30 41.91 24.92
C GLU A 726 -30.88 43.18 24.21
N MET A 727 -29.61 43.34 23.89
CA MET A 727 -29.11 44.49 23.18
C MET A 727 -29.43 44.42 21.69
N LEU A 728 -29.41 43.23 21.07
CA LEU A 728 -29.88 43.03 19.72
C LEU A 728 -31.37 43.43 19.59
N ALA A 729 -32.20 42.99 20.54
CA ALA A 729 -33.60 43.36 20.59
C ALA A 729 -33.80 44.87 20.74
N LYS A 730 -33.00 45.52 21.60
CA LYS A 730 -33.04 46.98 21.79
C LYS A 730 -32.73 47.75 20.52
N TYR A 731 -31.76 47.27 19.71
CA TYR A 731 -31.37 47.91 18.46
C TYR A 731 -32.16 47.40 17.22
N GLY A 732 -33.05 46.43 17.42
CA GLY A 732 -33.87 45.86 16.34
C GLY A 732 -33.05 45.01 15.36
N ILE A 733 -32.00 44.37 15.82
CA ILE A 733 -31.10 43.51 15.03
C ILE A 733 -31.54 42.06 15.20
N SER A 734 -31.88 41.39 14.10
CA SER A 734 -32.19 39.96 14.11
C SER A 734 -30.92 39.11 14.24
N LEU A 735 -31.08 37.89 14.75
CA LEU A 735 -29.96 36.94 14.81
C LEU A 735 -29.42 36.60 13.42
N ALA A 736 -30.29 36.57 12.40
CA ALA A 736 -29.88 36.37 11.02
C ALA A 736 -28.95 37.48 10.51
N GLN A 737 -29.31 38.75 10.79
CA GLN A 737 -28.48 39.91 10.46
C GLN A 737 -27.14 39.88 11.22
N PHE A 738 -27.16 39.47 12.49
CA PHE A 738 -25.96 39.33 13.29
C PHE A 738 -25.05 38.25 12.71
N ASN A 739 -25.59 37.08 12.35
CA ASN A 739 -24.81 35.99 11.76
C ASN A 739 -24.23 36.37 10.40
N GLU A 740 -25.03 37.03 9.52
CA GLU A 740 -24.54 37.54 8.24
C GLU A 740 -23.40 38.54 8.45
N PHE A 741 -23.54 39.42 9.43
CA PHE A 741 -22.51 40.40 9.77
C PHE A 741 -21.20 39.71 10.18
N VAL A 742 -21.26 38.72 11.07
CA VAL A 742 -20.05 37.98 11.50
C VAL A 742 -19.42 37.21 10.33
N THR A 743 -20.24 36.53 9.55
CA THR A 743 -19.75 35.73 8.41
C THR A 743 -19.08 36.62 7.38
N VAL A 744 -19.75 37.69 6.93
CA VAL A 744 -19.22 38.57 5.88
C VAL A 744 -17.96 39.30 6.34
N ASN A 745 -17.96 39.85 7.54
CA ASN A 745 -16.83 40.65 7.98
C ASN A 745 -15.61 39.78 8.38
N MET A 746 -15.80 38.56 8.87
CA MET A 746 -14.71 37.71 9.31
C MET A 746 -14.22 36.72 8.23
N ALA A 747 -15.06 35.79 7.84
CA ALA A 747 -14.70 34.77 6.85
C ALA A 747 -14.73 35.31 5.41
N GLY A 748 -15.69 36.19 5.15
CA GLY A 748 -16.06 36.64 3.82
C GLY A 748 -17.18 35.76 3.21
N GLU A 749 -17.96 36.36 2.33
CA GLU A 749 -19.01 35.67 1.57
C GLU A 749 -18.73 35.73 0.08
N VAL A 750 -18.79 34.58 -0.58
CA VAL A 750 -18.72 34.48 -2.04
C VAL A 750 -20.05 34.95 -2.60
N VAL A 751 -20.08 36.11 -3.21
CA VAL A 751 -21.31 36.74 -3.72
C VAL A 751 -21.59 36.45 -5.19
N SER A 752 -20.56 36.18 -5.96
CA SER A 752 -20.63 35.89 -7.40
C SER A 752 -19.36 35.26 -7.89
N GLN A 753 -19.31 35.01 -9.19
CA GLN A 753 -18.09 34.53 -9.86
C GLN A 753 -17.69 35.51 -10.96
N VAL A 754 -16.39 35.65 -11.17
CA VAL A 754 -15.79 36.47 -12.22
C VAL A 754 -15.18 35.52 -13.27
N TYR A 755 -15.60 35.70 -14.51
CA TYR A 755 -15.13 34.90 -15.64
C TYR A 755 -14.05 35.63 -16.39
N GLU A 756 -12.88 35.07 -16.45
CA GLU A 756 -11.67 35.60 -17.09
C GLU A 756 -11.07 34.56 -18.05
N LYS A 757 -11.19 34.82 -19.36
CA LYS A 757 -10.59 33.95 -20.39
C LYS A 757 -10.86 32.43 -20.21
N GLY A 758 -12.13 32.11 -19.91
CA GLY A 758 -12.53 30.70 -19.71
C GLY A 758 -12.27 30.14 -18.32
N LYS A 759 -11.76 30.93 -17.40
CA LYS A 759 -11.54 30.58 -15.99
C LYS A 759 -12.57 31.28 -15.15
N SER A 760 -12.94 30.69 -14.02
CA SER A 760 -13.88 31.32 -13.08
C SER A 760 -13.22 31.49 -11.71
N PHE A 761 -13.36 32.66 -11.12
CA PHE A 761 -12.82 33.01 -9.82
C PHE A 761 -13.93 33.58 -8.94
N ASN A 762 -13.82 33.31 -7.65
CA ASN A 762 -14.80 33.82 -6.71
C ASN A 762 -14.71 35.36 -6.55
N LEU A 763 -15.85 36.00 -6.44
CA LEU A 763 -15.98 37.38 -6.00
C LEU A 763 -16.44 37.36 -4.53
N VAL A 764 -15.61 37.88 -3.63
CA VAL A 764 -15.79 37.79 -2.18
C VAL A 764 -15.93 39.17 -1.58
N VAL A 765 -16.89 39.30 -0.68
CA VAL A 765 -17.09 40.52 0.15
C VAL A 765 -16.61 40.19 1.57
N ARG A 766 -15.71 41.02 2.08
CA ARG A 766 -15.12 40.84 3.41
C ARG A 766 -14.69 42.17 4.00
N ALA A 767 -14.57 42.25 5.33
CA ALA A 767 -13.93 43.43 5.94
C ALA A 767 -12.45 43.52 5.58
N ALA A 768 -11.96 44.72 5.39
CA ALA A 768 -10.54 44.93 5.17
C ALA A 768 -9.71 44.41 6.38
N GLU A 769 -8.49 43.92 6.12
CA GLU A 769 -7.64 43.28 7.13
C GLU A 769 -7.36 44.23 8.31
N ASP A 770 -7.17 45.47 8.03
CA ASP A 770 -6.98 46.53 9.06
C ASP A 770 -8.10 46.60 10.09
N ASN A 771 -9.28 46.13 9.75
CA ASN A 771 -10.47 46.21 10.61
C ASN A 771 -10.77 44.90 11.35
N ARG A 772 -10.06 43.81 11.05
CA ARG A 772 -10.31 42.50 11.65
C ARG A 772 -9.04 41.78 12.13
N GLY A 773 -7.85 42.39 12.02
CA GLY A 773 -6.59 41.78 12.31
C GLY A 773 -6.25 41.63 13.81
N SER A 774 -7.10 42.11 14.73
CA SER A 774 -6.96 41.94 16.17
C SER A 774 -8.31 41.92 16.88
N MET A 775 -8.31 41.36 18.09
CA MET A 775 -9.54 41.32 18.91
C MET A 775 -10.12 42.71 19.19
N GLU A 776 -9.26 43.68 19.42
CA GLU A 776 -9.69 45.06 19.69
C GLU A 776 -10.36 45.69 18.45
N ARG A 777 -9.78 45.46 17.27
CA ARG A 777 -10.37 45.95 16.01
C ARG A 777 -11.69 45.26 15.68
N ILE A 778 -11.82 43.99 16.02
CA ILE A 778 -13.10 43.27 15.84
C ILE A 778 -14.18 43.85 16.73
N LYS A 779 -13.88 44.23 17.97
CA LYS A 779 -14.84 44.90 18.87
C LYS A 779 -15.36 46.24 18.31
N ASP A 780 -14.52 46.93 17.55
CA ASP A 780 -14.83 48.20 16.94
C ASP A 780 -15.56 48.11 15.58
N LEU A 781 -15.68 46.91 15.03
CA LEU A 781 -16.51 46.67 13.84
C LEU A 781 -17.95 47.19 14.07
N MET A 782 -18.56 47.74 13.04
CA MET A 782 -19.87 48.37 13.15
C MET A 782 -20.95 47.54 12.48
N ILE A 783 -21.97 47.16 13.26
CA ILE A 783 -23.16 46.48 12.79
C ILE A 783 -24.29 47.50 12.59
N ASP A 784 -25.15 47.25 11.59
CA ASP A 784 -26.30 48.11 11.30
C ASP A 784 -27.48 47.81 12.23
N ASP A 785 -28.10 48.84 12.80
CA ASP A 785 -29.37 48.73 13.52
C ASP A 785 -30.56 48.73 12.53
N ALA A 786 -31.77 48.63 13.08
CA ALA A 786 -33.00 48.64 12.28
C ALA A 786 -33.23 49.95 11.50
N GLN A 787 -32.55 51.02 11.88
CA GLN A 787 -32.61 52.33 11.21
C GLN A 787 -31.42 52.60 10.29
N GLY A 788 -30.53 51.61 10.12
CA GLY A 788 -29.34 51.77 9.30
C GLY A 788 -28.19 52.54 9.97
N ARG A 789 -28.26 52.77 11.28
CA ARG A 789 -27.20 53.43 12.04
C ARG A 789 -26.12 52.42 12.41
N LYS A 790 -24.86 52.83 12.38
CA LYS A 790 -23.70 51.99 12.73
C LYS A 790 -23.51 51.92 14.25
N ILE A 791 -23.60 50.72 14.78
CA ILE A 791 -23.40 50.42 16.20
C ILE A 791 -22.12 49.59 16.36
N PRO A 792 -21.19 49.95 17.26
CA PRO A 792 -20.03 49.11 17.52
C PRO A 792 -20.44 47.71 17.98
N LEU A 793 -19.75 46.71 17.48
CA LEU A 793 -20.07 45.30 17.81
C LEU A 793 -20.03 45.04 19.32
N SER A 794 -19.12 45.67 20.04
CA SER A 794 -19.00 45.57 21.51
C SER A 794 -20.25 45.96 22.27
N TYR A 795 -21.18 46.76 21.68
CA TYR A 795 -22.45 47.10 22.30
C TYR A 795 -23.45 45.94 22.26
N VAL A 796 -23.41 45.13 21.22
CA VAL A 796 -24.40 44.06 20.97
C VAL A 796 -23.85 42.68 21.14
N ALA A 797 -22.53 42.51 21.32
CA ALA A 797 -21.88 41.23 21.50
C ALA A 797 -20.68 41.32 22.46
N ARG A 798 -20.35 40.19 23.03
CA ARG A 798 -19.11 40.00 23.76
C ARG A 798 -18.12 39.31 22.84
N VAL A 799 -16.90 39.83 22.76
CA VAL A 799 -15.81 39.22 22.04
C VAL A 799 -14.83 38.66 23.08
N GLU A 800 -14.75 37.36 23.16
CA GLU A 800 -14.00 36.66 24.21
C GLU A 800 -13.00 35.69 23.60
N SER A 801 -11.80 35.65 24.16
CA SER A 801 -10.85 34.60 23.86
C SER A 801 -11.21 33.35 24.63
N SER A 802 -11.22 32.21 23.99
CA SER A 802 -11.40 30.90 24.60
C SER A 802 -10.41 29.90 24.02
N MET A 803 -10.43 28.70 24.53
CA MET A 803 -9.60 27.60 24.05
C MET A 803 -10.54 26.49 23.60
N GLY A 804 -10.16 25.78 22.55
CA GLY A 804 -10.95 24.67 22.02
C GLY A 804 -10.05 23.62 21.36
N PRO A 805 -10.58 22.42 21.13
CA PRO A 805 -9.82 21.35 20.51
C PRO A 805 -9.43 21.68 19.06
N ASN A 806 -8.26 21.22 18.65
CA ASN A 806 -7.79 21.40 17.28
C ASN A 806 -8.41 20.37 16.33
N THR A 807 -8.37 19.11 16.72
CA THR A 807 -8.88 17.99 15.95
C THR A 807 -9.55 16.99 16.88
N ILE A 808 -10.67 16.45 16.48
CA ILE A 808 -11.40 15.42 17.23
C ILE A 808 -11.47 14.18 16.36
N ASN A 809 -10.77 13.15 16.75
CA ASN A 809 -10.80 11.85 16.09
C ASN A 809 -11.75 10.91 16.82
N ARG A 810 -12.52 10.16 16.05
CA ARG A 810 -13.52 9.21 16.57
C ARG A 810 -13.39 7.88 15.85
N GLU A 811 -13.72 6.82 16.55
CA GLU A 811 -13.82 5.47 15.99
C GLU A 811 -15.00 4.77 16.64
N ASN A 812 -15.91 4.23 15.82
CA ASN A 812 -17.12 3.57 16.28
C ASN A 812 -17.90 4.39 17.32
N VAL A 813 -18.12 5.67 17.00
CA VAL A 813 -18.91 6.63 17.80
C VAL A 813 -18.22 7.10 19.09
N LYS A 814 -16.96 6.71 19.34
CA LYS A 814 -16.22 7.13 20.54
C LYS A 814 -15.04 8.01 20.16
N ARG A 815 -14.82 9.08 20.90
CA ARG A 815 -13.59 9.88 20.77
C ARG A 815 -12.38 9.03 21.12
N LYS A 816 -11.31 9.21 20.38
CA LYS A 816 -10.03 8.55 20.62
C LYS A 816 -8.86 9.50 20.53
N ILE A 817 -7.78 9.17 21.26
CA ILE A 817 -6.45 9.71 21.07
C ILE A 817 -5.51 8.56 20.78
N VAL A 818 -4.58 8.75 19.87
CA VAL A 818 -3.59 7.73 19.50
C VAL A 818 -2.21 8.12 20.03
N ILE A 819 -1.60 7.17 20.70
CA ILE A 819 -0.17 7.20 21.03
C ILE A 819 0.51 6.31 19.99
N SER A 820 1.30 6.90 19.12
CA SER A 820 1.95 6.22 18.00
C SER A 820 3.42 5.96 18.28
N ALA A 821 3.92 4.86 17.77
CA ALA A 821 5.33 4.51 17.85
C ALA A 821 5.74 3.61 16.66
N ASN A 822 7.03 3.65 16.35
CA ASN A 822 7.65 2.71 15.42
C ASN A 822 8.56 1.75 16.18
N THR A 823 8.86 0.62 15.57
CA THR A 823 9.85 -0.33 16.10
C THR A 823 11.21 -0.06 15.47
N SER A 824 12.27 -0.21 16.25
CA SER A 824 13.65 -0.08 15.78
C SER A 824 14.54 -1.10 16.49
N GLY A 825 15.16 -1.99 15.72
CA GLY A 825 16.13 -2.96 16.25
C GLY A 825 15.54 -4.08 17.11
N ARG A 826 14.22 -4.19 17.20
CA ARG A 826 13.52 -5.24 17.95
C ARG A 826 12.22 -5.60 17.24
N ASP A 827 11.72 -6.81 17.45
CA ASP A 827 10.50 -7.29 16.83
C ASP A 827 9.23 -6.62 17.38
N LEU A 828 8.21 -6.54 16.53
CA LEU A 828 6.96 -5.85 16.84
C LEU A 828 6.23 -6.44 18.05
N ARG A 829 6.06 -7.76 18.09
CA ARG A 829 5.28 -8.42 19.17
C ARG A 829 5.92 -8.22 20.53
N SER A 830 7.23 -8.35 20.64
CA SER A 830 7.95 -8.17 21.92
C SER A 830 7.83 -6.73 22.41
N VAL A 831 7.96 -5.76 21.52
CA VAL A 831 7.79 -4.33 21.87
C VAL A 831 6.38 -4.06 22.35
N VAL A 832 5.37 -4.54 21.65
CA VAL A 832 3.95 -4.33 22.04
C VAL A 832 3.62 -5.06 23.34
N ASN A 833 4.13 -6.26 23.56
CA ASN A 833 3.93 -6.98 24.82
C ASN A 833 4.53 -6.23 26.01
N ASP A 834 5.74 -5.66 25.86
CA ASP A 834 6.34 -4.83 26.89
C ASP A 834 5.54 -3.56 27.12
N ILE A 835 5.04 -2.92 26.06
CA ILE A 835 4.14 -1.77 26.15
C ILE A 835 2.88 -2.13 26.95
N GLN A 836 2.22 -3.23 26.62
CA GLN A 836 1.02 -3.69 27.32
C GLN A 836 1.29 -3.96 28.80
N THR A 837 2.41 -4.59 29.13
CA THR A 837 2.81 -4.87 30.51
C THR A 837 3.03 -3.57 31.28
N ARG A 838 3.78 -2.62 30.71
CA ARG A 838 4.05 -1.32 31.35
C ARG A 838 2.78 -0.50 31.55
N VAL A 839 1.89 -0.48 30.56
CA VAL A 839 0.61 0.23 30.66
C VAL A 839 -0.27 -0.39 31.73
N ASN A 840 -0.40 -1.71 31.76
CA ASN A 840 -1.22 -2.41 32.76
C ASN A 840 -0.70 -2.21 34.19
N GLU A 841 0.62 -2.10 34.38
CA GLU A 841 1.22 -1.91 35.70
C GLU A 841 1.16 -0.46 36.20
N LYS A 842 1.33 0.52 35.32
CA LYS A 842 1.54 1.92 35.67
C LYS A 842 0.35 2.83 35.45
N ILE A 843 -0.61 2.44 34.59
CA ILE A 843 -1.72 3.30 34.19
C ILE A 843 -3.03 2.79 34.78
N GLN A 844 -3.72 3.66 35.49
CA GLN A 844 -5.08 3.42 35.96
C GLN A 844 -6.06 4.23 35.09
N LEU A 845 -6.96 3.52 34.43
CA LEU A 845 -7.98 4.14 33.59
C LEU A 845 -9.21 4.50 34.40
N PRO A 846 -9.75 5.73 34.24
CA PRO A 846 -11.05 6.08 34.81
C PRO A 846 -12.18 5.22 34.20
N GLU A 847 -13.33 5.21 34.84
CA GLU A 847 -14.51 4.54 34.34
C GLU A 847 -14.92 5.10 32.96
N GLY A 848 -15.21 4.24 32.00
CA GLY A 848 -15.58 4.62 30.64
C GLY A 848 -14.41 4.81 29.67
N TYR A 849 -13.17 4.70 30.15
CA TYR A 849 -11.97 4.76 29.32
C TYR A 849 -11.39 3.37 29.11
N HIS A 850 -10.92 3.11 27.93
CA HIS A 850 -10.26 1.85 27.58
C HIS A 850 -9.17 2.05 26.55
N ILE A 851 -8.26 1.09 26.44
CA ILE A 851 -7.14 1.10 25.50
C ILE A 851 -7.27 -0.10 24.57
N GLU A 852 -7.10 0.15 23.28
CA GLU A 852 -6.97 -0.88 22.25
C GLU A 852 -5.60 -0.73 21.58
N TYR A 853 -4.98 -1.85 21.25
CA TYR A 853 -3.71 -1.88 20.54
C TYR A 853 -3.96 -2.26 19.09
N GLY A 854 -3.63 -1.37 18.19
CA GLY A 854 -3.85 -1.53 16.75
C GLY A 854 -2.56 -1.44 15.94
N GLY A 855 -2.73 -1.33 14.63
CA GLY A 855 -1.63 -1.27 13.70
C GLY A 855 -1.22 -2.67 13.22
N GLN A 856 0.05 -2.81 12.87
CA GLN A 856 0.59 -4.07 12.35
C GLN A 856 0.50 -5.24 13.35
N PHE A 857 0.47 -4.95 14.64
CA PHE A 857 0.35 -5.96 15.70
C PHE A 857 -0.94 -6.78 15.61
N GLU A 858 -2.06 -6.12 15.40
CA GLU A 858 -3.37 -6.79 15.25
C GLU A 858 -3.37 -7.72 14.03
N SER A 859 -2.88 -7.23 12.90
CA SER A 859 -2.76 -8.01 11.66
C SER A 859 -1.80 -9.18 11.82
N GLU A 860 -0.67 -8.98 12.49
CA GLU A 860 0.29 -10.03 12.77
C GLU A 860 -0.31 -11.15 13.62
N GLN A 861 -1.03 -10.81 14.68
CA GLN A 861 -1.70 -11.81 15.53
C GLN A 861 -2.75 -12.61 14.76
N ALA A 862 -3.62 -11.92 14.02
CA ALA A 862 -4.68 -12.54 13.24
C ALA A 862 -4.11 -13.48 12.16
N ALA A 863 -3.13 -13.02 11.42
CA ALA A 863 -2.49 -13.79 10.36
C ALA A 863 -1.74 -15.01 10.91
N SER A 864 -0.96 -14.83 11.96
CA SER A 864 -0.22 -15.94 12.61
C SER A 864 -1.16 -17.01 13.13
N ARG A 865 -2.24 -16.63 13.80
CA ARG A 865 -3.25 -17.56 14.30
C ARG A 865 -3.93 -18.33 13.17
N THR A 866 -4.35 -17.64 12.12
CA THR A 866 -5.02 -18.26 10.97
C THR A 866 -4.08 -19.26 10.28
N LEU A 867 -2.83 -18.86 10.02
CA LEU A 867 -1.83 -19.72 9.38
C LEU A 867 -1.52 -20.95 10.25
N LEU A 868 -1.39 -20.80 11.56
CA LEU A 868 -1.15 -21.91 12.46
C LEU A 868 -2.28 -22.95 12.43
N LEU A 869 -3.53 -22.49 12.60
CA LEU A 869 -4.69 -23.38 12.62
C LEU A 869 -4.91 -24.08 11.27
N THR A 870 -4.80 -23.33 10.17
CA THR A 870 -4.98 -23.89 8.84
C THR A 870 -3.81 -24.77 8.40
N SER A 871 -2.60 -24.51 8.89
CA SER A 871 -1.44 -25.41 8.69
C SER A 871 -1.61 -26.74 9.38
N LEU A 872 -2.16 -26.76 10.59
CA LEU A 872 -2.52 -28.01 11.27
C LEU A 872 -3.57 -28.80 10.47
N MET A 873 -4.57 -28.14 9.92
CA MET A 873 -5.55 -28.78 9.03
C MET A 873 -4.86 -29.35 7.77
N SER A 874 -3.94 -28.60 7.17
CA SER A 874 -3.17 -29.04 6.00
C SER A 874 -2.36 -30.30 6.30
N ILE A 875 -1.72 -30.37 7.46
CA ILE A 875 -0.96 -31.54 7.88
C ILE A 875 -1.88 -32.77 7.98
N VAL A 876 -3.11 -32.62 8.52
CA VAL A 876 -4.10 -33.69 8.56
C VAL A 876 -4.49 -34.14 7.16
N VAL A 877 -4.74 -33.21 6.24
CA VAL A 877 -5.07 -33.54 4.84
C VAL A 877 -3.90 -34.22 4.14
N ILE A 878 -2.69 -33.77 4.36
CA ILE A 878 -1.47 -34.44 3.85
C ILE A 878 -1.36 -35.86 4.38
N PHE A 879 -1.61 -36.07 5.67
CA PHE A 879 -1.64 -37.39 6.25
C PHE A 879 -2.68 -38.31 5.58
N LEU A 880 -3.89 -37.79 5.33
CA LEU A 880 -4.92 -38.53 4.64
C LEU A 880 -4.53 -38.87 3.18
N LEU A 881 -3.91 -37.95 2.46
CA LEU A 881 -3.39 -38.21 1.12
C LEU A 881 -2.30 -39.29 1.12
N LEU A 882 -1.39 -39.24 2.08
CA LEU A 882 -0.36 -40.26 2.25
C LEU A 882 -0.96 -41.60 2.60
N TYR A 883 -1.96 -41.63 3.49
CA TYR A 883 -2.70 -42.85 3.83
C TYR A 883 -3.42 -43.45 2.61
N MET A 884 -4.04 -42.64 1.79
CA MET A 884 -4.68 -43.09 0.55
C MET A 884 -3.66 -43.70 -0.44
N GLN A 885 -2.45 -43.15 -0.49
CA GLN A 885 -1.37 -43.63 -1.36
C GLN A 885 -0.77 -44.96 -0.85
N PHE A 886 -0.40 -45.00 0.41
CA PHE A 886 0.35 -46.13 1.00
C PHE A 886 -0.55 -47.16 1.68
N ARG A 887 -1.76 -46.78 2.05
CA ARG A 887 -2.70 -47.58 2.85
C ARG A 887 -2.11 -48.16 4.14
N ASN A 888 -1.13 -47.43 4.70
CA ASN A 888 -0.41 -47.79 5.91
C ASN A 888 -0.17 -46.53 6.75
N ALA A 889 -0.81 -46.46 7.90
CA ALA A 889 -0.72 -45.31 8.81
C ALA A 889 0.71 -45.14 9.38
N SER A 890 1.42 -46.23 9.61
CA SER A 890 2.79 -46.17 10.11
C SER A 890 3.75 -45.51 9.10
N GLN A 891 3.69 -45.92 7.84
CA GLN A 891 4.49 -45.29 6.77
C GLN A 891 4.14 -43.84 6.56
N SER A 892 2.87 -43.47 6.57
CA SER A 892 2.42 -42.09 6.48
C SER A 892 2.94 -41.26 7.66
N GLY A 893 2.91 -41.80 8.86
CA GLY A 893 3.44 -41.15 10.05
C GLY A 893 4.97 -40.95 9.99
N VAL A 894 5.70 -41.95 9.48
CA VAL A 894 7.16 -41.84 9.28
C VAL A 894 7.49 -40.73 8.29
N ILE A 895 6.75 -40.61 7.20
CA ILE A 895 6.97 -39.53 6.24
C ILE A 895 6.73 -38.15 6.90
N LEU A 896 5.70 -38.01 7.72
CA LEU A 896 5.44 -36.78 8.44
C LEU A 896 6.51 -36.43 9.47
N LEU A 897 7.33 -37.37 9.93
CA LEU A 897 8.47 -37.07 10.81
C LEU A 897 9.55 -36.21 10.11
N ASN A 898 9.51 -36.06 8.80
CA ASN A 898 10.38 -35.12 8.09
C ASN A 898 10.04 -33.66 8.41
N LEU A 899 8.81 -33.34 8.82
CA LEU A 899 8.39 -31.99 9.16
C LEU A 899 9.17 -31.43 10.37
N PRO A 900 9.31 -32.13 11.50
CA PRO A 900 10.18 -31.67 12.60
C PRO A 900 11.63 -31.47 12.18
N LEU A 901 12.18 -32.33 11.32
CA LEU A 901 13.54 -32.20 10.82
C LEU A 901 13.74 -30.93 9.99
N ALA A 902 12.78 -30.63 9.11
CA ALA A 902 12.79 -29.41 8.31
C ALA A 902 12.64 -28.16 9.19
N LEU A 903 11.82 -28.21 10.23
CA LEU A 903 11.66 -27.14 11.21
C LEU A 903 13.00 -26.78 11.90
N ILE A 904 13.82 -27.76 12.23
CA ILE A 904 15.13 -27.56 12.87
C ILE A 904 15.97 -26.57 12.04
N GLY A 905 16.16 -26.86 10.76
CA GLY A 905 16.95 -26.03 9.87
C GLY A 905 16.35 -24.66 9.64
N GLY A 906 15.04 -24.58 9.46
CA GLY A 906 14.34 -23.32 9.27
C GLY A 906 14.45 -22.39 10.48
N VAL A 907 14.28 -22.91 11.68
CA VAL A 907 14.43 -22.13 12.93
C VAL A 907 15.86 -21.65 13.12
N PHE A 908 16.86 -22.48 12.89
CA PHE A 908 18.26 -22.07 12.99
C PHE A 908 18.64 -21.04 11.93
N ALA A 909 18.08 -21.13 10.72
CA ALA A 909 18.31 -20.13 9.69
C ALA A 909 17.76 -18.76 10.11
N LEU A 910 16.57 -18.70 10.70
CA LEU A 910 16.01 -17.46 11.24
C LEU A 910 16.83 -16.96 12.42
N LEU A 911 17.23 -17.82 13.33
CA LEU A 911 18.04 -17.43 14.50
C LEU A 911 19.38 -16.81 14.08
N CYS A 912 20.02 -17.34 13.04
CA CYS A 912 21.32 -16.85 12.55
C CYS A 912 21.22 -15.63 11.64
N THR A 913 20.05 -15.29 11.12
CA THR A 913 19.85 -14.21 10.15
C THR A 913 19.01 -13.07 10.71
N THR A 914 17.68 -13.18 10.71
CA THR A 914 16.78 -12.11 11.10
C THR A 914 16.48 -12.05 12.61
N GLY A 915 16.55 -13.18 13.29
CA GLY A 915 16.20 -13.30 14.70
C GLY A 915 14.70 -13.18 15.00
N GLU A 916 13.86 -13.13 13.98
CA GLU A 916 12.42 -12.95 14.12
C GLU A 916 11.63 -13.80 13.12
N VAL A 917 10.40 -14.15 13.50
CA VAL A 917 9.44 -14.87 12.66
C VAL A 917 8.45 -13.84 12.10
N SER A 918 8.55 -13.56 10.82
CA SER A 918 7.58 -12.74 10.08
C SER A 918 6.51 -13.63 9.45
N ILE A 919 5.43 -13.03 8.94
CA ILE A 919 4.41 -13.77 8.19
C ILE A 919 5.01 -14.44 6.95
N PRO A 920 5.88 -13.79 6.16
CA PRO A 920 6.61 -14.47 5.09
C PRO A 920 7.45 -15.67 5.57
N ALA A 921 8.07 -15.59 6.71
CA ALA A 921 8.82 -16.72 7.28
C ALA A 921 7.93 -17.94 7.58
N ILE A 922 6.73 -17.69 8.10
CA ILE A 922 5.72 -18.76 8.33
C ILE A 922 5.31 -19.42 7.02
N ILE A 923 5.15 -18.64 5.96
CA ILE A 923 4.88 -19.15 4.62
C ILE A 923 6.05 -19.99 4.10
N GLY A 924 7.27 -19.57 4.40
CA GLY A 924 8.48 -20.36 4.12
C GLY A 924 8.45 -21.74 4.80
N PHE A 925 8.02 -21.83 6.06
CA PHE A 925 7.82 -23.11 6.76
C PHE A 925 6.73 -23.96 6.10
N ILE A 926 5.63 -23.35 5.69
CA ILE A 926 4.54 -24.03 4.98
C ILE A 926 5.05 -24.66 3.67
N SER A 927 5.79 -23.89 2.88
CA SER A 927 6.43 -24.38 1.65
C SER A 927 7.39 -25.53 1.92
N LEU A 928 8.21 -25.37 2.95
CA LEU A 928 9.18 -26.38 3.37
C LEU A 928 8.52 -27.71 3.76
N PHE A 929 7.37 -27.66 4.42
CA PHE A 929 6.60 -28.87 4.76
C PHE A 929 6.19 -29.66 3.53
N GLY A 930 5.71 -28.99 2.49
CA GLY A 930 5.36 -29.62 1.23
C GLY A 930 6.56 -30.30 0.58
N ILE A 931 7.69 -29.63 0.51
CA ILE A 931 8.93 -30.14 -0.09
C ILE A 931 9.48 -31.33 0.71
N ALA A 932 9.54 -31.22 2.03
CA ALA A 932 10.03 -32.29 2.90
C ALA A 932 9.16 -33.56 2.82
N THR A 933 7.85 -33.41 2.83
CA THR A 933 6.90 -34.52 2.70
C THR A 933 7.04 -35.21 1.35
N ARG A 934 7.24 -34.47 0.29
CA ARG A 934 7.48 -35.01 -1.05
C ARG A 934 8.71 -35.91 -1.11
N ASN A 935 9.83 -35.45 -0.57
CA ASN A 935 11.07 -36.24 -0.55
C ASN A 935 10.88 -37.55 0.21
N GLY A 936 10.25 -37.51 1.37
CA GLY A 936 9.92 -38.71 2.13
C GLY A 936 8.99 -39.67 1.39
N THR A 937 8.00 -39.13 0.69
CA THR A 937 7.04 -39.90 -0.12
C THR A 937 7.75 -40.67 -1.25
N LEU A 938 8.61 -40.01 -1.98
CA LEU A 938 9.34 -40.62 -3.08
C LEU A 938 10.28 -41.76 -2.58
N LEU A 939 10.94 -41.52 -1.47
CA LEU A 939 11.87 -42.49 -0.89
C LEU A 939 11.16 -43.74 -0.37
N ILE A 940 10.09 -43.56 0.41
CA ILE A 940 9.30 -44.70 0.95
C ILE A 940 8.59 -45.46 -0.17
N SER A 941 8.06 -44.77 -1.17
CA SER A 941 7.49 -45.41 -2.35
C SER A 941 8.47 -46.31 -3.07
N HIS A 942 9.71 -45.87 -3.21
CA HIS A 942 10.76 -46.69 -3.82
C HIS A 942 11.17 -47.89 -2.94
N TYR A 943 11.21 -47.73 -1.63
CA TYR A 943 11.45 -48.87 -0.72
C TYR A 943 10.37 -49.93 -0.82
N ASN A 944 9.10 -49.52 -0.91
CA ASN A 944 7.99 -50.44 -1.10
C ASN A 944 8.08 -51.19 -2.46
N THR A 945 8.43 -50.49 -3.52
CA THR A 945 8.62 -51.08 -4.84
C THR A 945 9.73 -52.14 -4.81
N LEU A 946 10.84 -51.85 -4.16
CA LEU A 946 11.94 -52.82 -4.03
C LEU A 946 11.54 -54.03 -3.18
N ARG A 947 10.76 -53.84 -2.12
CA ARG A 947 10.30 -54.94 -1.29
C ARG A 947 9.24 -55.80 -1.94
N ASP A 948 8.22 -55.19 -2.49
CA ASP A 948 7.02 -55.86 -2.95
C ASP A 948 7.18 -56.46 -4.35
N GLU A 949 7.88 -55.79 -5.24
CA GLU A 949 8.07 -56.22 -6.62
C GLU A 949 9.33 -57.00 -6.85
N GLN A 950 10.42 -56.69 -6.14
CA GLN A 950 11.72 -57.35 -6.30
C GLN A 950 12.06 -58.32 -5.15
N GLY A 951 11.24 -58.38 -4.11
CA GLY A 951 11.37 -59.37 -3.01
C GLY A 951 12.60 -59.15 -2.11
N MET A 952 13.14 -57.93 -2.05
CA MET A 952 14.30 -57.61 -1.23
C MET A 952 13.98 -57.58 0.29
N GLY A 953 14.94 -57.91 1.12
CA GLY A 953 14.83 -57.75 2.56
C GLY A 953 14.77 -56.27 2.96
N LEU A 954 14.26 -55.95 4.15
CA LEU A 954 14.03 -54.59 4.64
C LEU A 954 15.35 -53.79 4.62
N ARG A 955 16.42 -54.31 5.18
CA ARG A 955 17.71 -53.57 5.26
C ARG A 955 18.31 -53.35 3.89
N GLU A 956 18.28 -54.36 3.03
CA GLU A 956 18.79 -54.28 1.66
C GLU A 956 17.94 -53.30 0.81
N SER A 957 16.61 -53.30 0.97
CA SER A 957 15.71 -52.35 0.31
C SER A 957 16.02 -50.93 0.70
N ILE A 958 16.26 -50.66 1.99
CA ILE A 958 16.57 -49.33 2.49
C ILE A 958 17.91 -48.86 1.92
N LEU A 959 18.93 -49.69 1.99
CA LEU A 959 20.26 -49.37 1.51
C LEU A 959 20.26 -49.07 0.01
N ARG A 960 19.75 -49.97 -0.77
CA ARG A 960 19.74 -49.84 -2.24
C ARG A 960 18.79 -48.75 -2.71
N GLY A 961 17.60 -48.64 -2.09
CA GLY A 961 16.64 -47.61 -2.42
C GLY A 961 17.14 -46.22 -2.10
N SER A 962 17.83 -46.05 -0.98
CA SER A 962 18.44 -44.76 -0.62
C SER A 962 19.55 -44.36 -1.59
N LEU A 963 20.37 -45.31 -2.01
CA LEU A 963 21.42 -45.05 -3.01
C LEU A 963 20.84 -44.74 -4.40
N ASP A 964 19.78 -45.45 -4.81
CA ASP A 964 19.11 -45.21 -6.09
C ASP A 964 18.47 -43.82 -6.16
N ARG A 965 17.94 -43.33 -5.06
CA ARG A 965 17.26 -42.04 -4.96
C ARG A 965 18.13 -40.86 -4.52
N LEU A 966 19.42 -41.13 -4.23
CA LEU A 966 20.33 -40.08 -3.78
C LEU A 966 20.48 -38.95 -4.82
N ASN A 967 20.73 -39.30 -6.07
CA ASN A 967 20.90 -38.29 -7.13
C ASN A 967 19.65 -37.44 -7.38
N PRO A 968 18.45 -38.01 -7.60
CA PRO A 968 17.25 -37.23 -7.77
C PRO A 968 16.97 -36.29 -6.59
N ILE A 969 17.06 -36.80 -5.37
CA ILE A 969 16.80 -36.01 -4.15
C ILE A 969 17.84 -34.91 -3.99
N LEU A 970 19.13 -35.18 -4.22
CA LEU A 970 20.16 -34.13 -4.14
C LEU A 970 20.03 -33.11 -5.25
N MET A 971 19.72 -33.50 -6.47
CA MET A 971 19.47 -32.56 -7.56
C MET A 971 18.32 -31.59 -7.21
N THR A 972 17.21 -32.14 -6.76
CA THR A 972 16.04 -31.33 -6.42
C THR A 972 16.30 -30.43 -5.22
N ALA A 973 16.91 -30.96 -4.17
CA ALA A 973 17.27 -30.19 -2.97
C ALA A 973 18.29 -29.09 -3.28
N LEU A 974 19.33 -29.39 -4.02
CA LEU A 974 20.37 -28.42 -4.39
C LEU A 974 19.84 -27.39 -5.40
N SER A 975 19.02 -27.82 -6.35
CA SER A 975 18.38 -26.89 -7.29
C SER A 975 17.50 -25.89 -6.55
N SER A 976 16.66 -26.36 -5.65
CA SER A 976 15.81 -25.50 -4.81
C SER A 976 16.63 -24.59 -3.90
N ALA A 977 17.63 -25.12 -3.24
CA ALA A 977 18.48 -24.36 -2.34
C ALA A 977 19.27 -23.26 -3.08
N LEU A 978 19.96 -23.62 -4.14
CA LEU A 978 20.79 -22.66 -4.88
C LEU A 978 19.96 -21.63 -5.64
N ALA A 979 18.79 -22.01 -6.13
CA ALA A 979 17.86 -21.07 -6.76
C ALA A 979 17.36 -19.96 -5.81
N LEU A 980 17.31 -20.25 -4.51
CA LEU A 980 16.85 -19.31 -3.48
C LEU A 980 17.98 -18.46 -2.88
N ILE A 981 19.23 -18.77 -3.11
CA ILE A 981 20.37 -17.99 -2.59
C ILE A 981 20.30 -16.52 -3.00
N PRO A 982 20.03 -16.15 -4.26
CA PRO A 982 19.93 -14.75 -4.64
C PRO A 982 18.86 -13.99 -3.85
N LEU A 983 17.69 -14.59 -3.66
CA LEU A 983 16.60 -13.99 -2.87
C LEU A 983 16.99 -13.83 -1.40
N ALA A 984 17.63 -14.86 -0.82
CA ALA A 984 18.02 -14.82 0.58
C ALA A 984 19.09 -13.75 0.87
N LEU A 985 20.05 -13.57 -0.02
CA LEU A 985 21.13 -12.59 0.16
C LEU A 985 20.74 -11.15 -0.16
N ARG A 986 19.71 -10.93 -0.95
CA ARG A 986 19.29 -9.62 -1.45
C ARG A 986 18.06 -9.06 -0.73
N GLY A 987 17.83 -9.44 0.52
CA GLY A 987 16.67 -9.02 1.28
C GLY A 987 16.57 -7.52 1.57
N GLY A 988 17.67 -6.78 1.45
CA GLY A 988 17.69 -5.33 1.62
C GLY A 988 17.38 -4.54 0.34
N LEU A 989 17.24 -5.20 -0.80
CA LEU A 989 16.91 -4.55 -2.07
C LEU A 989 15.40 -4.41 -2.25
N PRO A 990 14.93 -3.33 -2.90
CA PRO A 990 13.51 -3.16 -3.19
C PRO A 990 12.92 -4.37 -3.93
N GLY A 991 11.79 -4.86 -3.47
CA GLY A 991 11.07 -5.98 -4.07
C GLY A 991 11.41 -7.36 -3.51
N ASN A 992 12.54 -7.53 -2.85
CA ASN A 992 13.00 -8.82 -2.29
C ASN A 992 12.71 -8.97 -0.79
N GLU A 993 12.16 -7.95 -0.13
CA GLU A 993 12.03 -7.92 1.33
C GLU A 993 11.12 -9.03 1.87
N ILE A 994 10.04 -9.33 1.16
CA ILE A 994 9.08 -10.36 1.57
C ILE A 994 9.57 -11.76 1.23
N GLN A 995 10.22 -11.94 0.08
CA GLN A 995 10.71 -13.24 -0.37
C GLN A 995 11.96 -13.69 0.38
N SER A 996 12.77 -12.78 0.87
CA SER A 996 14.03 -13.11 1.55
C SER A 996 13.84 -13.94 2.83
N PRO A 997 12.94 -13.63 3.76
CA PRO A 997 12.69 -14.49 4.92
C PRO A 997 12.19 -15.88 4.55
N MET A 998 11.32 -15.99 3.54
CA MET A 998 10.86 -17.28 3.01
C MET A 998 12.03 -18.10 2.48
N ALA A 999 12.88 -17.49 1.66
CA ALA A 999 14.05 -18.15 1.09
C ALA A 999 15.03 -18.64 2.17
N LYS A 1000 15.26 -17.84 3.20
CA LYS A 1000 16.13 -18.21 4.33
C LYS A 1000 15.61 -19.43 5.08
N VAL A 1001 14.31 -19.47 5.36
CA VAL A 1001 13.67 -20.62 6.02
C VAL A 1001 13.77 -21.88 5.17
N ILE A 1002 13.47 -21.78 3.89
CA ILE A 1002 13.50 -22.91 2.96
C ILE A 1002 14.95 -23.42 2.81
N LEU A 1003 15.92 -22.54 2.66
CA LEU A 1003 17.35 -22.91 2.61
C LEU A 1003 17.79 -23.66 3.85
N GLY A 1004 17.48 -23.13 5.03
CA GLY A 1004 17.83 -23.76 6.30
C GLY A 1004 17.19 -25.13 6.45
N GLY A 1005 15.90 -25.25 6.11
CA GLY A 1005 15.18 -26.52 6.16
C GLY A 1005 15.69 -27.57 5.18
N LEU A 1006 16.09 -27.18 3.99
CA LEU A 1006 16.65 -28.10 2.99
C LEU A 1006 18.02 -28.62 3.39
N LEU A 1007 18.79 -27.89 4.19
CA LEU A 1007 20.08 -28.37 4.73
C LEU A 1007 19.92 -29.46 5.79
N THR A 1008 18.78 -29.52 6.47
CA THR A 1008 18.49 -30.53 7.50
C THR A 1008 17.50 -31.58 7.03
#